data_a8c940daf3de220d06357169deff565e
#
_entry.id   a8c940daf3de220d06357169deff565e
#
_cell.length_a   1.000
_cell.length_b   1.000
_cell.length_c   1.000
_cell.angle_alpha   90.00
_cell.angle_beta   90.00
_cell.angle_gamma   90.00
#
_symmetry.space_group_name_H-M   'P 1'
#
loop_
_entity.id
_entity.type
_entity.pdbx_description
1 polymer ?
#
loop_
_entity_poly.entity_id
_entity_poly.type
_entity_poly.pdbx_seq_one_letter_code
_entity_poly.pdbx_strand_id
1 'polypeptide(L)'
;MPSALQLLWLLPALPLAGFLANGVLALRRPRAKHAVSIIGVGVLLAALALAIVIVLAFLREGTQGPLVFPYWEWMPVGDLHVTVALQLDQLSAVMLLVVTGVSSLIHVFSVGYMGEDPGYARYFAYLNLFVFFMLVLVLGASFPVMFVGWEGVGLCSYLLIGFWFNERINADAGKKAFLVNRIGDVGFLVAMLMIFAHTGSLDFQPLFAQAPKLFTPGGPAVTAITLLLFLGCTGKSAQIPLYTWLPDAMQGPTPVSALIHAATMVTAGVYLVARCNVLYALAPVASAVVAGIGALTAFFAATIALKQWDIKRVLAYSTVSQLGYMFLGVGSGAYAAGIFHLVTHAFFKALLFLGAGSVIHALHHAYHATHSREDAQDMRNMGGLARHLPWTSTLMWVATLAIAGIPPFAGFFSKDAILSAAFSLGDVHPLWYVYWLLGLLAALLTAFYMTRLMLYTFHGPNRTGERESAHLHEGPWLMTGPLVVLGALSVAGGALNVPALFRGHAWLEHWLEPVTAVATRLRPAIEVPLGTEWTLVIAAVAVAALGIFGALRLLRPEELVPARLAPAERGFARLLWKKWYVDEIYDFLLVRPLVWLSREVLWKTIDLGLIDGAGVNGAARLSQVLGWVGSRLQTGQLGFYVVLFVGGVLAVLWTAVR
;
A
#
# COMPACT_ATOMS: atom_id res chain seq x y z
N MET A 1 39.93 -0.25 3.34
CA MET A 1 38.63 -0.62 3.88
C MET A 1 37.69 -0.73 2.69
N PRO A 2 36.80 -1.73 2.58
CA PRO A 2 35.79 -1.71 1.54
C PRO A 2 35.02 -0.39 1.64
N SER A 3 34.69 0.24 0.49
CA SER A 3 33.91 1.47 0.52
C SER A 3 32.58 1.17 1.20
N ALA A 4 32.04 2.11 1.98
CA ALA A 4 30.77 1.91 2.68
C ALA A 4 29.64 1.47 1.71
N LEU A 5 29.76 1.81 0.45
CA LEU A 5 28.83 1.45 -0.62
C LEU A 5 28.76 -0.06 -0.90
N GLN A 6 29.88 -0.78 -0.69
CA GLN A 6 29.90 -2.25 -0.84
C GLN A 6 29.07 -2.97 0.23
N LEU A 7 28.69 -2.28 1.30
CA LEU A 7 27.81 -2.81 2.36
C LEU A 7 26.32 -2.65 2.05
N LEU A 8 25.95 -2.25 0.82
CA LEU A 8 24.56 -2.02 0.42
C LEU A 8 23.66 -3.25 0.67
N TRP A 9 24.17 -4.47 0.43
CA TRP A 9 23.46 -5.72 0.68
C TRP A 9 23.08 -5.96 2.15
N LEU A 10 23.85 -5.37 3.06
CA LEU A 10 23.60 -5.54 4.50
C LEU A 10 22.31 -4.82 4.94
N LEU A 11 21.90 -3.78 4.20
CA LEU A 11 20.64 -3.05 4.49
C LEU A 11 19.40 -3.95 4.51
N PRO A 12 19.09 -4.72 3.46
CA PRO A 12 18.00 -5.69 3.54
C PRO A 12 18.36 -6.89 4.44
N ALA A 13 19.62 -7.30 4.55
CA ALA A 13 20.02 -8.45 5.35
C ALA A 13 19.75 -8.26 6.85
N LEU A 14 19.89 -7.04 7.39
CA LEU A 14 19.66 -6.74 8.81
C LEU A 14 18.22 -7.02 9.24
N PRO A 15 17.16 -6.48 8.60
CA PRO A 15 15.79 -6.80 8.98
C PRO A 15 15.43 -8.27 8.68
N LEU A 16 16.03 -8.91 7.66
CA LEU A 16 15.86 -10.35 7.45
C LEU A 16 16.43 -11.16 8.62
N ALA A 17 17.61 -10.81 9.12
CA ALA A 17 18.18 -11.43 10.32
C ALA A 17 17.28 -11.21 11.55
N GLY A 18 16.70 -10.03 11.69
CA GLY A 18 15.70 -9.72 12.72
C GLY A 18 14.46 -10.60 12.62
N PHE A 19 13.94 -10.80 11.40
CA PHE A 19 12.82 -11.72 11.14
C PHE A 19 13.14 -13.14 11.57
N LEU A 20 14.28 -13.68 11.15
CA LEU A 20 14.69 -15.06 11.47
C LEU A 20 14.88 -15.24 12.97
N ALA A 21 15.58 -14.31 13.63
CA ALA A 21 15.85 -14.39 15.07
C ALA A 21 14.55 -14.28 15.89
N ASN A 22 13.68 -13.30 15.58
CA ASN A 22 12.40 -13.15 16.27
C ASN A 22 11.42 -14.29 15.93
N GLY A 23 11.48 -14.86 14.72
CA GLY A 23 10.73 -16.05 14.34
C GLY A 23 11.13 -17.27 15.17
N VAL A 24 12.43 -17.50 15.38
CA VAL A 24 12.94 -18.55 16.27
C VAL A 24 12.51 -18.31 17.72
N LEU A 25 12.56 -17.06 18.20
CA LEU A 25 12.07 -16.71 19.54
C LEU A 25 10.57 -16.93 19.68
N ALA A 26 9.79 -16.63 18.66
CA ALA A 26 8.35 -16.87 18.66
C ALA A 26 8.00 -18.35 18.83
N LEU A 27 8.80 -19.24 18.25
CA LEU A 27 8.59 -20.70 18.35
C LEU A 27 9.14 -21.29 19.64
N ARG A 28 10.32 -20.85 20.11
CA ARG A 28 11.03 -21.48 21.23
C ARG A 28 10.84 -20.79 22.57
N ARG A 29 10.73 -19.43 22.58
CA ARG A 29 10.67 -18.60 23.78
C ARG A 29 9.72 -17.42 23.60
N PRO A 30 8.39 -17.61 23.38
CA PRO A 30 7.44 -16.53 23.04
C PRO A 30 7.33 -15.46 24.13
N ARG A 31 7.73 -15.77 25.37
CA ARG A 31 7.70 -14.83 26.51
C ARG A 31 8.95 -13.94 26.62
N ALA A 32 9.98 -14.13 25.79
CA ALA A 32 11.23 -13.36 25.86
C ALA A 32 11.08 -11.95 25.22
N LYS A 33 10.11 -11.16 25.67
CA LYS A 33 9.74 -9.85 25.07
C LYS A 33 10.91 -8.88 24.97
N HIS A 34 11.78 -8.81 26.00
CA HIS A 34 12.97 -7.95 25.96
C HIS A 34 13.95 -8.31 24.84
N ALA A 35 14.25 -9.60 24.65
CA ALA A 35 15.13 -10.04 23.56
C ALA A 35 14.50 -9.72 22.19
N VAL A 36 13.20 -9.98 22.03
CA VAL A 36 12.45 -9.66 20.83
C VAL A 36 12.50 -8.15 20.51
N SER A 37 12.31 -7.29 21.51
CA SER A 37 12.39 -5.84 21.35
C SER A 37 13.79 -5.38 20.94
N ILE A 38 14.83 -5.86 21.63
CA ILE A 38 16.23 -5.49 21.34
C ILE A 38 16.59 -5.90 19.91
N ILE A 39 16.24 -7.12 19.49
CA ILE A 39 16.51 -7.59 18.13
C ILE A 39 15.65 -6.82 17.12
N GLY A 40 14.33 -6.77 17.31
CA GLY A 40 13.39 -6.21 16.35
C GLY A 40 13.62 -4.71 16.10
N VAL A 41 13.87 -3.94 17.15
CA VAL A 41 14.19 -2.50 17.05
C VAL A 41 15.66 -2.29 16.68
N GLY A 42 16.57 -3.04 17.27
CA GLY A 42 18.01 -2.87 17.09
C GLY A 42 18.45 -3.07 15.63
N VAL A 43 17.92 -4.08 14.92
CA VAL A 43 18.26 -4.29 13.51
C VAL A 43 17.78 -3.15 12.62
N LEU A 44 16.67 -2.48 12.96
CA LEU A 44 16.16 -1.33 12.21
C LEU A 44 16.99 -0.06 12.49
N LEU A 45 17.36 0.19 13.74
CA LEU A 45 18.27 1.29 14.08
C LEU A 45 19.65 1.11 13.45
N ALA A 46 20.16 -0.12 13.42
CA ALA A 46 21.39 -0.45 12.71
C ALA A 46 21.26 -0.24 11.20
N ALA A 47 20.15 -0.65 10.60
CA ALA A 47 19.86 -0.40 9.19
C ALA A 47 19.74 1.11 8.88
N LEU A 48 19.10 1.90 9.74
CA LEU A 48 19.04 3.36 9.60
C LEU A 48 20.43 4.00 9.68
N ALA A 49 21.24 3.62 10.69
CA ALA A 49 22.60 4.14 10.83
C ALA A 49 23.45 3.79 9.60
N LEU A 50 23.37 2.55 9.11
CA LEU A 50 24.05 2.12 7.89
C LEU A 50 23.55 2.86 6.66
N ALA A 51 22.24 3.10 6.54
CA ALA A 51 21.64 3.85 5.44
C ALA A 51 22.19 5.29 5.39
N ILE A 52 22.29 5.96 6.55
CA ILE A 52 22.90 7.29 6.65
C ILE A 52 24.37 7.26 6.20
N VAL A 53 25.14 6.30 6.65
CA VAL A 53 26.56 6.16 6.27
C VAL A 53 26.70 5.93 4.76
N ILE A 54 25.87 5.06 4.18
CA ILE A 54 25.89 4.78 2.73
C ILE A 54 25.50 6.02 1.92
N VAL A 55 24.44 6.74 2.32
CA VAL A 55 24.02 7.96 1.62
C VAL A 55 25.06 9.05 1.74
N LEU A 56 25.72 9.23 2.90
CA LEU A 56 26.83 10.15 3.06
C LEU A 56 28.05 9.76 2.21
N ALA A 57 28.35 8.47 2.07
CA ALA A 57 29.41 8.00 1.17
C ALA A 57 29.05 8.27 -0.30
N PHE A 58 27.80 8.02 -0.70
CA PHE A 58 27.29 8.30 -2.05
C PHE A 58 27.38 9.80 -2.39
N LEU A 59 27.03 10.68 -1.44
CA LEU A 59 27.21 12.13 -1.58
C LEU A 59 28.67 12.54 -1.78
N ARG A 60 29.60 11.90 -1.06
CA ARG A 60 31.05 12.23 -1.14
C ARG A 60 31.68 11.77 -2.45
N GLU A 61 31.20 10.67 -3.04
CA GLU A 61 31.70 10.21 -4.34
C GLU A 61 31.27 11.12 -5.50
N GLY A 62 30.26 11.97 -5.31
CA GLY A 62 29.79 12.93 -6.32
C GLY A 62 29.27 12.27 -7.61
N THR A 63 28.93 10.97 -7.52
CA THR A 63 28.44 10.22 -8.67
C THR A 63 27.07 10.72 -9.11
N GLN A 64 26.95 11.10 -10.38
CA GLN A 64 25.71 11.58 -10.97
C GLN A 64 24.85 10.43 -11.54
N GLY A 65 25.39 9.22 -11.62
CA GLY A 65 24.75 8.04 -12.17
C GLY A 65 24.42 6.99 -11.10
N PRO A 66 23.55 6.02 -11.45
CA PRO A 66 23.22 4.92 -10.56
C PRO A 66 24.39 3.96 -10.37
N LEU A 67 24.61 3.52 -9.13
CA LEU A 67 25.57 2.47 -8.79
C LEU A 67 24.82 1.15 -8.70
N VAL A 68 25.22 0.17 -9.51
CA VAL A 68 24.61 -1.17 -9.54
C VAL A 68 25.61 -2.19 -8.99
N PHE A 69 25.17 -2.97 -8.00
CA PHE A 69 25.94 -4.01 -7.33
C PHE A 69 25.34 -5.37 -7.63
N PRO A 70 25.89 -6.15 -8.61
CA PRO A 70 25.46 -7.50 -8.89
C PRO A 70 25.99 -8.48 -7.84
N TYR A 71 25.18 -9.47 -7.45
CA TYR A 71 25.55 -10.48 -6.45
C TYR A 71 25.60 -11.89 -7.05
N TRP A 72 24.52 -12.35 -7.70
CA TRP A 72 24.48 -13.65 -8.37
C TRP A 72 23.45 -13.66 -9.51
N GLU A 73 23.69 -14.50 -10.49
CA GLU A 73 22.74 -14.77 -11.56
C GLU A 73 21.63 -15.70 -11.03
N TRP A 74 20.38 -15.27 -11.20
CA TRP A 74 19.22 -16.00 -10.67
C TRP A 74 18.52 -16.85 -11.72
N MET A 75 18.22 -16.29 -12.88
CA MET A 75 17.51 -16.97 -13.97
C MET A 75 18.27 -16.82 -15.30
N PRO A 76 19.25 -17.70 -15.60
CA PRO A 76 19.88 -17.80 -16.91
C PRO A 76 19.10 -18.76 -17.79
N VAL A 77 18.16 -18.28 -18.63
CA VAL A 77 17.32 -19.12 -19.49
C VAL A 77 17.23 -18.53 -20.90
N GLY A 78 17.97 -19.09 -21.85
CA GLY A 78 18.04 -18.55 -23.22
C GLY A 78 18.56 -17.12 -23.21
N ASP A 79 17.78 -16.19 -23.80
CA ASP A 79 18.12 -14.76 -23.82
C ASP A 79 17.73 -14.01 -22.53
N LEU A 80 17.01 -14.68 -21.61
CA LEU A 80 16.63 -14.09 -20.33
C LEU A 80 17.73 -14.29 -19.32
N HIS A 81 18.39 -13.21 -18.93
CA HIS A 81 19.37 -13.15 -17.86
C HIS A 81 18.88 -12.24 -16.75
N VAL A 82 18.49 -12.81 -15.61
CA VAL A 82 18.08 -12.04 -14.41
C VAL A 82 19.14 -12.19 -13.35
N THR A 83 19.79 -11.09 -13.04
CA THR A 83 20.78 -11.00 -11.96
C THR A 83 20.14 -10.39 -10.71
N VAL A 84 20.35 -11.01 -9.55
CA VAL A 84 20.04 -10.35 -8.29
C VAL A 84 21.08 -9.27 -8.05
N ALA A 85 20.65 -8.03 -8.28
CA ALA A 85 21.46 -6.85 -8.14
C ALA A 85 20.69 -5.76 -7.38
N LEU A 86 21.42 -4.97 -6.59
CA LEU A 86 20.89 -3.79 -5.91
C LEU A 86 21.43 -2.53 -6.58
N GLN A 87 20.59 -1.51 -6.67
CA GLN A 87 20.91 -0.21 -7.26
C GLN A 87 20.78 0.89 -6.22
N LEU A 88 21.80 1.72 -6.13
CA LEU A 88 21.78 2.95 -5.36
C LEU A 88 21.87 4.15 -6.30
N ASP A 89 20.85 5.00 -6.26
CA ASP A 89 20.78 6.29 -6.93
C ASP A 89 20.04 7.30 -6.05
N GLN A 90 19.83 8.50 -6.55
CA GLN A 90 19.22 9.58 -5.80
C GLN A 90 17.79 9.23 -5.33
N LEU A 91 17.01 8.52 -6.15
CA LEU A 91 15.63 8.14 -5.80
C LEU A 91 15.63 7.01 -4.75
N SER A 92 16.44 5.97 -4.94
CA SER A 92 16.55 4.88 -3.96
C SER A 92 17.15 5.36 -2.63
N ALA A 93 18.08 6.33 -2.64
CA ALA A 93 18.64 6.94 -1.44
C ALA A 93 17.57 7.66 -0.60
N VAL A 94 16.69 8.45 -1.23
CA VAL A 94 15.54 9.07 -0.55
C VAL A 94 14.63 8.02 0.08
N MET A 95 14.24 7.02 -0.71
CA MET A 95 13.36 5.95 -0.21
C MET A 95 14.00 5.13 0.91
N LEU A 96 15.30 4.87 0.81
CA LEU A 96 16.07 4.17 1.84
C LEU A 96 15.99 4.88 3.20
N LEU A 97 16.21 6.20 3.22
CA LEU A 97 16.14 7.00 4.45
C LEU A 97 14.70 7.07 5.00
N VAL A 98 13.71 7.24 4.14
CA VAL A 98 12.29 7.29 4.54
C VAL A 98 11.85 5.95 5.13
N VAL A 99 12.14 4.84 4.42
CA VAL A 99 11.74 3.50 4.86
C VAL A 99 12.42 3.13 6.18
N THR A 100 13.75 3.25 6.27
CA THR A 100 14.48 2.86 7.50
C THR A 100 14.17 3.80 8.67
N GLY A 101 14.07 5.11 8.43
CA GLY A 101 13.82 6.10 9.47
C GLY A 101 12.43 5.97 10.09
N VAL A 102 11.39 6.02 9.26
CA VAL A 102 10.00 5.94 9.75
C VAL A 102 9.70 4.56 10.33
N SER A 103 10.19 3.47 9.70
CA SER A 103 10.00 2.13 10.25
C SER A 103 10.67 1.94 11.61
N SER A 104 11.86 2.54 11.84
CA SER A 104 12.53 2.50 13.14
C SER A 104 11.66 3.13 14.23
N LEU A 105 11.08 4.30 13.97
CA LEU A 105 10.17 4.98 14.91
C LEU A 105 8.91 4.16 15.20
N ILE A 106 8.35 3.52 14.16
CA ILE A 106 7.19 2.63 14.32
C ILE A 106 7.54 1.40 15.14
N HIS A 107 8.73 0.81 14.97
CA HIS A 107 9.18 -0.33 15.77
C HIS A 107 9.35 0.06 17.25
N VAL A 108 9.92 1.23 17.54
CA VAL A 108 10.02 1.75 18.91
C VAL A 108 8.64 1.93 19.53
N PHE A 109 7.71 2.58 18.82
CA PHE A 109 6.32 2.74 19.28
C PHE A 109 5.64 1.40 19.56
N SER A 110 5.88 0.40 18.70
CA SER A 110 5.28 -0.94 18.81
C SER A 110 5.67 -1.68 20.09
N VAL A 111 6.83 -1.36 20.68
CA VAL A 111 7.24 -1.96 21.96
C VAL A 111 6.25 -1.61 23.08
N GLY A 112 5.81 -0.36 23.15
CA GLY A 112 4.78 0.08 24.10
C GLY A 112 3.39 -0.43 23.73
N TYR A 113 3.00 -0.25 22.47
CA TYR A 113 1.64 -0.55 21.99
C TYR A 113 1.29 -2.04 22.07
N MET A 114 2.19 -2.95 21.70
CA MET A 114 1.97 -4.40 21.68
C MET A 114 2.46 -5.11 22.93
N GLY A 115 2.91 -4.37 23.94
CA GLY A 115 3.57 -4.92 25.13
C GLY A 115 2.82 -6.03 25.86
N GLU A 116 1.50 -6.04 25.83
CA GLU A 116 0.65 -7.03 26.50
C GLU A 116 0.19 -8.17 25.56
N ASP A 117 0.37 -8.02 24.22
CA ASP A 117 -0.10 -9.01 23.25
C ASP A 117 0.66 -10.34 23.35
N PRO A 118 -0.04 -11.48 23.36
CA PRO A 118 0.58 -12.81 23.40
C PRO A 118 1.36 -13.13 22.11
N GLY A 119 0.99 -12.52 20.97
CA GLY A 119 1.65 -12.69 19.68
C GLY A 119 2.87 -11.78 19.45
N TYR A 120 3.39 -11.13 20.51
CA TYR A 120 4.43 -10.11 20.44
C TYR A 120 5.64 -10.49 19.58
N ALA A 121 6.20 -11.68 19.77
CA ALA A 121 7.37 -12.12 19.02
C ALA A 121 7.07 -12.35 17.53
N ARG A 122 5.90 -12.92 17.21
CA ARG A 122 5.41 -13.09 15.83
C ARG A 122 5.18 -11.74 15.16
N TYR A 123 4.65 -10.78 15.90
CA TYR A 123 4.42 -9.43 15.41
C TYR A 123 5.73 -8.75 14.95
N PHE A 124 6.76 -8.75 15.79
CA PHE A 124 8.07 -8.17 15.44
C PHE A 124 8.78 -8.92 14.31
N ALA A 125 8.61 -10.25 14.26
CA ALA A 125 9.12 -11.02 13.13
C ALA A 125 8.49 -10.52 11.80
N TYR A 126 7.17 -10.40 11.73
CA TYR A 126 6.48 -9.93 10.53
C TYR A 126 6.80 -8.48 10.16
N LEU A 127 6.97 -7.60 11.15
CA LEU A 127 7.40 -6.22 10.90
C LEU A 127 8.79 -6.16 10.27
N ASN A 128 9.75 -6.92 10.81
CA ASN A 128 11.10 -6.98 10.26
C ASN A 128 11.09 -7.54 8.82
N LEU A 129 10.31 -8.61 8.57
CA LEU A 129 10.15 -9.18 7.23
C LEU A 129 9.56 -8.16 6.24
N PHE A 130 8.61 -7.35 6.69
CA PHE A 130 8.01 -6.30 5.88
C PHE A 130 9.06 -5.28 5.42
N VAL A 131 9.92 -4.81 6.34
CA VAL A 131 10.96 -3.84 6.00
C VAL A 131 12.04 -4.47 5.10
N PHE A 132 12.38 -5.75 5.30
CA PHE A 132 13.24 -6.49 4.37
C PHE A 132 12.73 -6.41 2.93
N PHE A 133 11.48 -6.81 2.69
CA PHE A 133 10.92 -6.78 1.35
C PHE A 133 10.76 -5.37 0.78
N MET A 134 10.46 -4.39 1.63
CA MET A 134 10.41 -3.00 1.18
C MET A 134 11.79 -2.48 0.74
N LEU A 135 12.87 -2.85 1.43
CA LEU A 135 14.23 -2.52 1.02
C LEU A 135 14.64 -3.25 -0.28
N VAL A 136 14.25 -4.50 -0.45
CA VAL A 136 14.43 -5.22 -1.73
C VAL A 136 13.69 -4.50 -2.87
N LEU A 137 12.47 -4.03 -2.63
CA LEU A 137 11.68 -3.30 -3.61
C LEU A 137 12.38 -2.01 -4.08
N VAL A 138 12.82 -1.17 -3.13
CA VAL A 138 13.37 0.16 -3.46
C VAL A 138 14.82 0.12 -3.95
N LEU A 139 15.56 -0.93 -3.61
CA LEU A 139 16.95 -1.11 -4.03
C LEU A 139 17.12 -2.04 -5.23
N GLY A 140 16.09 -2.77 -5.65
CA GLY A 140 16.18 -3.69 -6.80
C GLY A 140 16.62 -2.97 -8.07
N ALA A 141 17.61 -3.55 -8.80
CA ALA A 141 18.17 -2.99 -10.01
C ALA A 141 17.39 -3.38 -11.28
N SER A 142 16.43 -4.27 -11.15
CA SER A 142 15.62 -4.82 -12.24
C SER A 142 14.15 -4.99 -11.85
N PHE A 143 13.27 -5.11 -12.84
CA PHE A 143 11.85 -5.41 -12.59
C PHE A 143 11.63 -6.71 -11.79
N PRO A 144 12.30 -7.84 -12.09
CA PRO A 144 12.11 -9.07 -11.31
C PRO A 144 12.53 -8.93 -9.85
N VAL A 145 13.65 -8.29 -9.55
CA VAL A 145 14.09 -8.08 -8.15
C VAL A 145 13.14 -7.13 -7.42
N MET A 146 12.72 -6.03 -8.08
CA MET A 146 11.68 -5.15 -7.54
C MET A 146 10.38 -5.93 -7.28
N PHE A 147 9.98 -6.81 -8.18
CA PHE A 147 8.75 -7.60 -8.06
C PHE A 147 8.80 -8.59 -6.89
N VAL A 148 9.97 -9.18 -6.56
CA VAL A 148 10.14 -9.98 -5.33
C VAL A 148 9.80 -9.14 -4.10
N GLY A 149 10.33 -7.92 -4.02
CA GLY A 149 9.98 -6.99 -2.95
C GLY A 149 8.49 -6.61 -2.95
N TRP A 150 7.92 -6.36 -4.14
CA TRP A 150 6.53 -6.01 -4.37
C TRP A 150 5.55 -7.07 -3.87
N GLU A 151 5.82 -8.33 -4.17
CA GLU A 151 5.05 -9.47 -3.70
C GLU A 151 5.25 -9.73 -2.21
N GLY A 152 6.49 -9.58 -1.75
CA GLY A 152 6.85 -9.78 -0.35
C GLY A 152 6.15 -8.80 0.59
N VAL A 153 6.06 -7.50 0.25
CA VAL A 153 5.28 -6.54 1.06
C VAL A 153 3.79 -6.86 1.01
N GLY A 154 3.28 -7.42 -0.10
CA GLY A 154 1.92 -7.92 -0.21
C GLY A 154 1.64 -9.07 0.75
N LEU A 155 2.53 -10.06 0.82
CA LEU A 155 2.46 -11.18 1.77
C LEU A 155 2.52 -10.67 3.22
N CYS A 156 3.45 -9.78 3.54
CA CYS A 156 3.59 -9.24 4.89
C CYS A 156 2.34 -8.43 5.30
N SER A 157 1.74 -7.67 4.36
CA SER A 157 0.49 -6.97 4.64
C SER A 157 -0.65 -7.94 4.98
N TYR A 158 -0.79 -9.03 4.24
CA TYR A 158 -1.74 -10.10 4.55
C TYR A 158 -1.57 -10.64 5.98
N LEU A 159 -0.33 -10.99 6.35
CA LEU A 159 -0.01 -11.53 7.68
C LEU A 159 -0.24 -10.53 8.82
N LEU A 160 -0.01 -9.24 8.56
CA LEU A 160 -0.11 -8.18 9.56
C LEU A 160 -1.52 -7.60 9.67
N ILE A 161 -2.28 -7.49 8.58
CA ILE A 161 -3.70 -7.09 8.61
C ILE A 161 -4.52 -8.18 9.30
N GLY A 162 -4.28 -9.45 8.95
CA GLY A 162 -4.88 -10.61 9.58
C GLY A 162 -4.18 -11.06 10.86
N PHE A 163 -3.42 -10.18 11.55
CA PHE A 163 -2.61 -10.59 12.70
C PHE A 163 -3.42 -11.28 13.81
N TRP A 164 -4.59 -10.75 14.13
CA TRP A 164 -5.55 -11.36 15.06
C TRP A 164 -6.54 -12.28 14.32
N PHE A 165 -6.00 -13.29 13.63
CA PHE A 165 -6.72 -14.19 12.73
C PHE A 165 -7.81 -15.05 13.38
N ASN A 166 -7.86 -15.13 14.71
CA ASN A 166 -8.94 -15.80 15.44
C ASN A 166 -10.30 -15.13 15.19
N GLU A 167 -10.29 -13.84 14.91
CA GLU A 167 -11.47 -13.09 14.50
C GLU A 167 -11.61 -13.17 12.97
N ARG A 168 -12.71 -13.75 12.50
CA ARG A 168 -12.95 -13.96 11.07
C ARG A 168 -12.87 -12.68 10.25
N ILE A 169 -13.34 -11.56 10.79
CA ILE A 169 -13.33 -10.26 10.11
C ILE A 169 -11.90 -9.81 9.77
N ASN A 170 -10.94 -10.08 10.67
CA ASN A 170 -9.53 -9.71 10.47
C ASN A 170 -8.87 -10.61 9.41
N ALA A 171 -9.18 -11.92 9.44
CA ALA A 171 -8.69 -12.88 8.45
C ALA A 171 -9.24 -12.55 7.05
N ASP A 172 -10.54 -12.20 6.95
CA ASP A 172 -11.18 -11.81 5.68
C ASP A 172 -10.61 -10.47 5.16
N ALA A 173 -10.30 -9.50 6.02
CA ALA A 173 -9.65 -8.25 5.64
C ALA A 173 -8.24 -8.49 5.07
N GLY A 174 -7.43 -9.34 5.72
CA GLY A 174 -6.12 -9.73 5.20
C GLY A 174 -6.22 -10.41 3.84
N LYS A 175 -7.12 -11.38 3.70
CA LYS A 175 -7.38 -12.07 2.42
C LYS A 175 -7.82 -11.11 1.33
N LYS A 176 -8.74 -10.17 1.62
CA LYS A 176 -9.17 -9.13 0.68
C LYS A 176 -7.99 -8.29 0.21
N ALA A 177 -7.15 -7.82 1.14
CA ALA A 177 -5.96 -7.04 0.80
C ALA A 177 -5.03 -7.81 -0.15
N PHE A 178 -4.75 -9.09 0.14
CA PHE A 178 -3.90 -9.91 -0.71
C PHE A 178 -4.48 -10.13 -2.11
N LEU A 179 -5.76 -10.53 -2.21
CA LEU A 179 -6.39 -10.84 -3.49
C LEU A 179 -6.55 -9.61 -4.39
N VAL A 180 -6.98 -8.46 -3.82
CA VAL A 180 -7.15 -7.23 -4.61
C VAL A 180 -5.80 -6.73 -5.14
N ASN A 181 -4.73 -6.81 -4.33
CA ASN A 181 -3.40 -6.48 -4.79
C ASN A 181 -2.93 -7.40 -5.90
N ARG A 182 -3.22 -8.73 -5.81
CA ARG A 182 -2.85 -9.70 -6.84
C ARG A 182 -3.46 -9.41 -8.21
N ILE A 183 -4.67 -8.84 -8.26
CA ILE A 183 -5.26 -8.38 -9.53
C ILE A 183 -4.38 -7.32 -10.19
N GLY A 184 -3.89 -6.36 -9.41
CA GLY A 184 -2.94 -5.36 -9.91
C GLY A 184 -1.61 -5.98 -10.37
N ASP A 185 -1.09 -6.95 -9.60
CA ASP A 185 0.19 -7.62 -9.85
C ASP A 185 0.20 -8.38 -11.17
N VAL A 186 -0.95 -8.89 -11.66
CA VAL A 186 -1.07 -9.47 -13.00
C VAL A 186 -0.73 -8.43 -14.08
N GLY A 187 -1.20 -7.18 -13.94
CA GLY A 187 -0.83 -6.09 -14.85
C GLY A 187 0.68 -5.84 -14.86
N PHE A 188 1.31 -5.81 -13.68
CA PHE A 188 2.75 -5.66 -13.56
C PHE A 188 3.52 -6.80 -14.29
N LEU A 189 3.10 -8.06 -14.09
CA LEU A 189 3.70 -9.22 -14.75
C LEU A 189 3.58 -9.14 -16.27
N VAL A 190 2.41 -8.83 -16.80
CA VAL A 190 2.21 -8.68 -18.24
C VAL A 190 3.07 -7.54 -18.80
N ALA A 191 3.19 -6.42 -18.07
CA ALA A 191 4.07 -5.33 -18.44
C ALA A 191 5.54 -5.77 -18.53
N MET A 192 6.03 -6.55 -17.54
CA MET A 192 7.41 -7.10 -17.60
C MET A 192 7.62 -7.99 -18.82
N LEU A 193 6.67 -8.86 -19.16
CA LEU A 193 6.76 -9.71 -20.35
C LEU A 193 6.79 -8.87 -21.63
N MET A 194 5.97 -7.82 -21.72
CA MET A 194 6.00 -6.89 -22.86
C MET A 194 7.30 -6.11 -22.94
N ILE A 195 7.85 -5.64 -21.82
CA ILE A 195 9.16 -4.98 -21.77
C ILE A 195 10.22 -5.92 -22.33
N PHE A 196 10.30 -7.14 -21.81
CA PHE A 196 11.28 -8.12 -22.28
C PHE A 196 11.15 -8.43 -23.78
N ALA A 197 9.92 -8.63 -24.26
CA ALA A 197 9.66 -8.90 -25.67
C ALA A 197 10.12 -7.77 -26.61
N HIS A 198 10.13 -6.52 -26.15
CA HIS A 198 10.53 -5.37 -26.99
C HIS A 198 12.00 -4.97 -26.82
N THR A 199 12.61 -5.26 -25.67
CA THR A 199 13.93 -4.72 -25.29
C THR A 199 14.98 -5.79 -25.04
N GLY A 200 14.58 -7.05 -24.85
CA GLY A 200 15.47 -8.16 -24.48
C GLY A 200 16.07 -8.05 -23.08
N SER A 201 15.68 -7.06 -22.26
CA SER A 201 16.20 -6.85 -20.91
C SER A 201 15.11 -6.41 -19.94
N LEU A 202 15.27 -6.81 -18.68
CA LEU A 202 14.42 -6.37 -17.56
C LEU A 202 15.17 -5.48 -16.55
N ASP A 203 16.45 -5.19 -16.81
CA ASP A 203 17.28 -4.30 -16.00
C ASP A 203 16.95 -2.83 -16.30
N PHE A 204 16.89 -1.99 -15.27
CA PHE A 204 16.46 -0.60 -15.40
C PHE A 204 17.42 0.22 -16.27
N GLN A 205 18.73 0.09 -16.07
CA GLN A 205 19.70 0.95 -16.77
C GLN A 205 19.73 0.72 -18.28
N PRO A 206 19.86 -0.52 -18.78
CA PRO A 206 19.79 -0.78 -20.22
C PRO A 206 18.44 -0.37 -20.82
N LEU A 207 17.34 -0.66 -20.13
CA LEU A 207 16.01 -0.30 -20.58
C LEU A 207 15.85 1.21 -20.75
N PHE A 208 16.12 2.01 -19.70
CA PHE A 208 15.89 3.46 -19.75
C PHE A 208 16.82 4.18 -20.74
N ALA A 209 18.03 3.67 -20.95
CA ALA A 209 18.95 4.19 -21.96
C ALA A 209 18.47 3.91 -23.40
N GLN A 210 17.81 2.78 -23.61
CA GLN A 210 17.34 2.35 -24.95
C GLN A 210 15.91 2.81 -25.26
N ALA A 211 15.05 2.99 -24.25
CA ALA A 211 13.64 3.29 -24.40
C ALA A 211 13.33 4.45 -25.37
N PRO A 212 14.04 5.61 -25.32
CA PRO A 212 13.80 6.70 -26.28
C PRO A 212 14.11 6.35 -27.74
N LYS A 213 14.90 5.29 -27.99
CA LYS A 213 15.24 4.82 -29.34
C LYS A 213 14.29 3.72 -29.82
N LEU A 214 13.81 2.88 -28.90
CA LEU A 214 12.97 1.71 -29.21
C LEU A 214 11.48 2.06 -29.28
N PHE A 215 11.03 3.00 -28.47
CA PHE A 215 9.61 3.35 -28.40
C PHE A 215 9.34 4.71 -29.03
N THR A 216 8.40 4.75 -29.95
CA THR A 216 7.86 6.01 -30.48
C THR A 216 7.05 6.72 -29.41
N PRO A 217 7.26 8.03 -29.16
CA PRO A 217 6.42 8.80 -28.24
C PRO A 217 4.92 8.68 -28.58
N GLY A 218 4.09 8.34 -27.59
CA GLY A 218 2.67 8.06 -27.78
C GLY A 218 2.34 6.72 -28.47
N GLY A 219 3.35 5.91 -28.77
CA GLY A 219 3.16 4.62 -29.42
C GLY A 219 2.35 3.62 -28.60
N PRO A 220 1.67 2.64 -29.24
CA PRO A 220 0.77 1.71 -28.53
C PRO A 220 1.52 0.80 -27.54
N ALA A 221 2.72 0.35 -27.86
CA ALA A 221 3.48 -0.55 -26.99
C ALA A 221 3.86 0.11 -25.66
N VAL A 222 4.49 1.30 -25.68
CA VAL A 222 4.87 2.01 -24.46
C VAL A 222 3.65 2.46 -23.66
N THR A 223 2.56 2.83 -24.34
CA THR A 223 1.29 3.18 -23.68
C THR A 223 0.68 1.96 -22.98
N ALA A 224 0.66 0.79 -23.62
CA ALA A 224 0.16 -0.43 -23.01
C ALA A 224 1.03 -0.87 -21.81
N ILE A 225 2.36 -0.87 -21.95
CA ILE A 225 3.31 -1.19 -20.89
C ILE A 225 3.07 -0.29 -19.67
N THR A 226 2.99 1.03 -19.86
CA THR A 226 2.84 2.00 -18.78
C THR A 226 1.47 1.93 -18.10
N LEU A 227 0.38 1.66 -18.85
CA LEU A 227 -0.94 1.43 -18.27
C LEU A 227 -1.01 0.11 -17.47
N LEU A 228 -0.35 -0.95 -17.93
CA LEU A 228 -0.26 -2.22 -17.20
C LEU A 228 0.58 -2.09 -15.93
N LEU A 229 1.72 -1.36 -15.97
CA LEU A 229 2.47 -1.00 -14.76
C LEU A 229 1.60 -0.19 -13.80
N PHE A 230 0.82 0.76 -14.31
CA PHE A 230 -0.09 1.55 -13.50
C PHE A 230 -1.22 0.71 -12.88
N LEU A 231 -1.72 -0.31 -13.57
CA LEU A 231 -2.66 -1.27 -12.98
C LEU A 231 -2.06 -1.93 -11.73
N GLY A 232 -0.78 -2.33 -11.77
CA GLY A 232 -0.03 -2.77 -10.59
C GLY A 232 0.00 -1.72 -9.48
N CYS A 233 0.25 -0.45 -9.86
CA CYS A 233 0.25 0.67 -8.92
C CYS A 233 -1.13 0.87 -8.26
N THR A 234 -2.25 0.72 -9.00
CA THR A 234 -3.60 0.90 -8.43
C THR A 234 -3.89 -0.10 -7.32
N GLY A 235 -3.34 -1.32 -7.39
CA GLY A 235 -3.41 -2.32 -6.34
C GLY A 235 -2.68 -1.86 -5.08
N LYS A 236 -1.35 -1.76 -5.13
CA LYS A 236 -0.52 -1.44 -3.95
C LYS A 236 -0.81 -0.07 -3.36
N SER A 237 -1.03 0.94 -4.20
CA SER A 237 -1.27 2.31 -3.77
C SER A 237 -2.75 2.68 -3.68
N ALA A 238 -3.62 1.70 -3.65
CA ALA A 238 -5.05 1.86 -3.40
C ALA A 238 -5.72 2.98 -4.21
N GLN A 239 -5.50 2.99 -5.52
CA GLN A 239 -6.19 3.90 -6.43
C GLN A 239 -7.43 3.23 -7.04
N ILE A 240 -8.37 4.02 -7.52
CA ILE A 240 -9.50 3.51 -8.29
C ILE A 240 -8.96 2.68 -9.48
N PRO A 241 -9.48 1.45 -9.73
CA PRO A 241 -10.61 0.80 -9.06
C PRO A 241 -10.23 -0.10 -7.85
N LEU A 242 -8.93 -0.32 -7.55
CA LEU A 242 -8.44 -1.34 -6.60
C LEU A 242 -8.21 -0.82 -5.17
N TYR A 243 -8.87 0.27 -4.75
CA TYR A 243 -8.64 0.91 -3.44
C TYR A 243 -9.35 0.24 -2.26
N THR A 244 -10.33 -0.62 -2.49
CA THR A 244 -11.31 -1.08 -1.48
C THR A 244 -10.71 -1.89 -0.32
N TRP A 245 -9.52 -2.43 -0.48
CA TRP A 245 -8.83 -3.21 0.55
C TRP A 245 -8.23 -2.34 1.66
N LEU A 246 -7.79 -1.10 1.32
CA LEU A 246 -7.01 -0.28 2.23
C LEU A 246 -7.79 0.18 3.48
N PRO A 247 -9.07 0.60 3.38
CA PRO A 247 -9.87 0.92 4.57
C PRO A 247 -10.20 -0.30 5.45
N ASP A 248 -10.27 -1.49 4.88
CA ASP A 248 -10.50 -2.73 5.62
C ASP A 248 -9.21 -3.24 6.29
N ALA A 249 -8.03 -2.81 5.80
CA ALA A 249 -6.74 -3.08 6.45
C ALA A 249 -6.63 -2.49 7.88
N MET A 250 -7.59 -1.66 8.30
CA MET A 250 -7.69 -1.12 9.66
C MET A 250 -7.98 -2.18 10.72
N GLN A 251 -8.26 -3.41 10.34
CA GLN A 251 -8.42 -4.54 11.27
C GLN A 251 -7.10 -4.98 11.93
N GLY A 252 -5.96 -4.67 11.33
CA GLY A 252 -4.65 -4.94 11.92
C GLY A 252 -4.28 -3.98 13.08
N PRO A 253 -3.21 -4.30 13.85
CA PRO A 253 -2.69 -3.41 14.90
C PRO A 253 -2.35 -2.02 14.35
N THR A 254 -2.58 -0.96 15.13
CA THR A 254 -2.41 0.42 14.64
C THR A 254 -1.00 0.76 14.15
N PRO A 255 0.11 0.26 14.77
CA PRO A 255 1.45 0.50 14.21
C PRO A 255 1.67 -0.17 12.85
N VAL A 256 0.97 -1.29 12.56
CA VAL A 256 0.95 -1.89 11.21
C VAL A 256 0.28 -0.94 10.22
N SER A 257 -0.85 -0.33 10.62
CA SER A 257 -1.50 0.68 9.79
C SER A 257 -0.56 1.86 9.51
N ALA A 258 0.18 2.33 10.53
CA ALA A 258 1.20 3.37 10.34
C ALA A 258 2.27 2.93 9.32
N LEU A 259 2.79 1.69 9.43
CA LEU A 259 3.83 1.18 8.54
C LEU A 259 3.34 1.08 7.09
N ILE A 260 2.19 0.44 6.86
CA ILE A 260 1.61 0.25 5.52
C ILE A 260 1.30 1.59 4.86
N HIS A 261 0.69 2.54 5.61
CA HIS A 261 0.10 3.75 5.06
C HIS A 261 1.05 4.94 4.95
N ALA A 262 2.16 4.97 5.73
CA ALA A 262 3.02 6.15 5.77
C ALA A 262 4.17 6.08 4.77
N ALA A 263 5.05 5.06 4.87
CA ALA A 263 6.36 5.08 4.24
C ALA A 263 6.68 3.85 3.38
N THR A 264 5.78 2.86 3.30
CA THR A 264 6.11 1.56 2.72
C THR A 264 5.15 1.13 1.61
N MET A 265 4.35 0.08 1.81
CA MET A 265 3.60 -0.60 0.75
C MET A 265 2.82 0.33 -0.18
N VAL A 266 2.06 1.28 0.39
CA VAL A 266 1.20 2.16 -0.43
C VAL A 266 1.98 3.21 -1.23
N THR A 267 3.24 3.46 -0.90
CA THR A 267 4.13 4.35 -1.65
C THR A 267 4.81 3.66 -2.84
N ALA A 268 4.76 2.32 -2.89
CA ALA A 268 5.43 1.53 -3.91
C ALA A 268 4.98 1.86 -5.35
N GLY A 269 3.68 2.13 -5.56
CA GLY A 269 3.19 2.50 -6.90
C GLY A 269 3.68 3.88 -7.35
N VAL A 270 3.74 4.85 -6.44
CA VAL A 270 4.29 6.19 -6.74
C VAL A 270 5.78 6.08 -7.07
N TYR A 271 6.51 5.29 -6.27
CA TYR A 271 7.92 4.98 -6.53
C TYR A 271 8.12 4.31 -7.90
N LEU A 272 7.27 3.34 -8.28
CA LEU A 272 7.33 2.65 -9.57
C LEU A 272 7.15 3.63 -10.74
N VAL A 273 6.15 4.53 -10.67
CA VAL A 273 5.95 5.54 -11.73
C VAL A 273 7.16 6.49 -11.81
N ALA A 274 7.66 6.97 -10.66
CA ALA A 274 8.84 7.83 -10.61
C ALA A 274 10.11 7.09 -11.09
N ARG A 275 10.27 5.80 -10.78
CA ARG A 275 11.38 4.97 -11.28
C ARG A 275 11.32 4.80 -12.80
N CYS A 276 10.12 4.60 -13.33
CA CYS A 276 9.86 4.41 -14.76
C CYS A 276 9.56 5.73 -15.50
N ASN A 277 10.02 6.88 -14.96
CA ASN A 277 9.70 8.21 -15.50
C ASN A 277 9.97 8.35 -17.02
N VAL A 278 11.02 7.73 -17.54
CA VAL A 278 11.35 7.73 -18.96
C VAL A 278 10.25 7.09 -19.81
N LEU A 279 9.69 5.95 -19.37
CA LEU A 279 8.59 5.28 -20.07
C LEU A 279 7.31 6.12 -20.04
N TYR A 280 6.99 6.73 -18.87
CA TYR A 280 5.82 7.59 -18.73
C TYR A 280 5.96 8.91 -19.50
N ALA A 281 7.16 9.47 -19.63
CA ALA A 281 7.41 10.64 -20.49
C ALA A 281 7.17 10.32 -21.98
N LEU A 282 7.47 9.08 -22.40
CA LEU A 282 7.19 8.59 -23.76
C LEU A 282 5.70 8.23 -23.98
N ALA A 283 4.88 8.13 -22.91
CA ALA A 283 3.48 7.72 -22.98
C ALA A 283 2.53 8.80 -22.42
N PRO A 284 2.32 9.93 -23.11
CA PRO A 284 1.54 11.06 -22.61
C PRO A 284 0.09 10.70 -22.27
N VAL A 285 -0.53 9.78 -23.00
CA VAL A 285 -1.89 9.30 -22.71
C VAL A 285 -1.92 8.54 -21.37
N ALA A 286 -0.97 7.63 -21.14
CA ALA A 286 -0.88 6.90 -19.89
C ALA A 286 -0.59 7.85 -18.71
N SER A 287 0.28 8.84 -18.88
CA SER A 287 0.56 9.87 -17.88
C SER A 287 -0.71 10.67 -17.52
N ALA A 288 -1.52 11.06 -18.51
CA ALA A 288 -2.79 11.73 -18.28
C ALA A 288 -3.80 10.83 -17.54
N VAL A 289 -3.84 9.53 -17.85
CA VAL A 289 -4.67 8.54 -17.12
C VAL A 289 -4.19 8.42 -15.67
N VAL A 290 -2.89 8.33 -15.42
CA VAL A 290 -2.30 8.28 -14.07
C VAL A 290 -2.72 9.51 -13.26
N ALA A 291 -2.57 10.71 -13.83
CA ALA A 291 -2.95 11.97 -13.18
C ALA A 291 -4.47 12.04 -12.93
N GLY A 292 -5.29 11.67 -13.92
CA GLY A 292 -6.74 11.70 -13.84
C GLY A 292 -7.30 10.74 -12.79
N ILE A 293 -6.82 9.49 -12.76
CA ILE A 293 -7.18 8.52 -11.72
C ILE A 293 -6.70 9.01 -10.35
N GLY A 294 -5.50 9.61 -10.27
CA GLY A 294 -5.00 10.22 -9.04
C GLY A 294 -5.90 11.33 -8.52
N ALA A 295 -6.26 12.32 -9.37
CA ALA A 295 -7.14 13.41 -9.00
C ALA A 295 -8.54 12.93 -8.59
N LEU A 296 -9.12 12.01 -9.36
CA LEU A 296 -10.42 11.41 -9.06
C LEU A 296 -10.40 10.67 -7.73
N THR A 297 -9.35 9.86 -7.49
CA THR A 297 -9.18 9.11 -6.22
C THR A 297 -9.01 10.06 -5.05
N ALA A 298 -8.24 11.14 -5.21
CA ALA A 298 -8.03 12.15 -4.17
C ALA A 298 -9.36 12.76 -3.71
N PHE A 299 -10.17 13.21 -4.65
CA PHE A 299 -11.48 13.80 -4.37
C PHE A 299 -12.48 12.77 -3.82
N PHE A 300 -12.60 11.62 -4.48
CA PHE A 300 -13.53 10.57 -4.10
C PHE A 300 -13.31 10.06 -2.67
N ALA A 301 -12.06 9.74 -2.32
CA ALA A 301 -11.72 9.28 -0.97
C ALA A 301 -11.97 10.37 0.09
N ALA A 302 -11.72 11.64 -0.23
CA ALA A 302 -12.00 12.75 0.66
C ALA A 302 -13.50 12.88 0.97
N THR A 303 -14.40 12.65 -0.01
CA THR A 303 -15.86 12.65 0.24
C THR A 303 -16.27 11.56 1.24
N ILE A 304 -15.68 10.38 1.17
CA ILE A 304 -15.98 9.27 2.09
C ILE A 304 -15.48 9.59 3.51
N ALA A 305 -14.28 10.17 3.62
CA ALA A 305 -13.68 10.54 4.92
C ALA A 305 -14.55 11.49 5.74
N LEU A 306 -15.38 12.33 5.10
CA LEU A 306 -16.29 13.27 5.76
C LEU A 306 -17.27 12.59 6.73
N LYS A 307 -17.64 11.33 6.50
CA LYS A 307 -18.69 10.64 7.25
C LYS A 307 -18.26 9.33 7.92
N GLN A 308 -16.97 8.97 7.87
CA GLN A 308 -16.50 7.85 8.68
C GLN A 308 -16.45 8.22 10.15
N TRP A 309 -16.81 7.27 11.03
CA TRP A 309 -16.79 7.45 12.49
C TRP A 309 -15.60 6.79 13.15
N ASP A 310 -15.05 5.75 12.56
CA ASP A 310 -13.82 5.08 12.99
C ASP A 310 -12.61 5.96 12.66
N ILE A 311 -11.83 6.33 13.70
CA ILE A 311 -10.65 7.21 13.57
C ILE A 311 -9.62 6.65 12.58
N LYS A 312 -9.37 5.33 12.61
CA LYS A 312 -8.45 4.67 11.68
C LYS A 312 -8.98 4.70 10.23
N ARG A 313 -10.29 4.51 10.03
CA ARG A 313 -10.90 4.58 8.69
C ARG A 313 -10.85 5.98 8.09
N VAL A 314 -11.07 7.03 8.89
CA VAL A 314 -10.85 8.41 8.42
C VAL A 314 -9.42 8.57 7.91
N LEU A 315 -8.43 8.11 8.70
CA LEU A 315 -7.02 8.17 8.32
C LEU A 315 -6.67 7.29 7.11
N ALA A 316 -7.34 6.14 6.93
CA ALA A 316 -7.18 5.30 5.76
C ALA A 316 -7.67 6.00 4.49
N TYR A 317 -8.88 6.56 4.47
CA TYR A 317 -9.39 7.34 3.34
C TYR A 317 -8.57 8.60 3.09
N SER A 318 -8.06 9.24 4.14
CA SER A 318 -7.11 10.34 3.95
C SER A 318 -5.79 9.89 3.31
N THR A 319 -5.34 8.63 3.53
CA THR A 319 -4.18 8.05 2.83
C THR A 319 -4.49 7.84 1.35
N VAL A 320 -5.62 7.21 1.03
CA VAL A 320 -6.08 7.03 -0.37
C VAL A 320 -6.11 8.38 -1.10
N SER A 321 -6.64 9.42 -0.44
CA SER A 321 -6.69 10.77 -0.98
C SER A 321 -5.30 11.38 -1.23
N GLN A 322 -4.37 11.26 -0.27
CA GLN A 322 -3.00 11.82 -0.43
C GLN A 322 -2.18 11.06 -1.48
N LEU A 323 -2.35 9.75 -1.59
CA LEU A 323 -1.77 8.96 -2.70
C LEU A 323 -2.30 9.43 -4.05
N GLY A 324 -3.59 9.78 -4.13
CA GLY A 324 -4.16 10.40 -5.31
C GLY A 324 -3.44 11.68 -5.75
N TYR A 325 -3.05 12.54 -4.80
CA TYR A 325 -2.20 13.72 -5.10
C TYR A 325 -0.82 13.32 -5.62
N MET A 326 -0.20 12.29 -5.03
CA MET A 326 1.11 11.83 -5.53
C MET A 326 1.01 11.34 -6.98
N PHE A 327 -0.06 10.60 -7.32
CA PHE A 327 -0.30 10.18 -8.71
C PHE A 327 -0.66 11.34 -9.64
N LEU A 328 -1.38 12.36 -9.15
CA LEU A 328 -1.57 13.60 -9.90
C LEU A 328 -0.21 14.25 -10.21
N GLY A 329 0.70 14.32 -9.24
CA GLY A 329 2.04 14.88 -9.41
C GLY A 329 2.91 14.08 -10.39
N VAL A 330 3.09 12.76 -10.17
CA VAL A 330 3.93 11.95 -11.07
C VAL A 330 3.32 11.79 -12.46
N GLY A 331 1.98 11.78 -12.57
CA GLY A 331 1.26 11.72 -13.84
C GLY A 331 1.33 13.03 -14.64
N SER A 332 1.45 14.19 -13.97
CA SER A 332 1.71 15.48 -14.64
C SER A 332 3.17 15.62 -15.12
N GLY A 333 4.04 14.67 -14.79
CA GLY A 333 5.47 14.74 -15.09
C GLY A 333 6.31 15.39 -13.99
N ALA A 334 5.68 15.92 -12.94
CA ALA A 334 6.35 16.50 -11.77
C ALA A 334 6.78 15.39 -10.79
N TYR A 335 7.68 14.52 -11.24
CA TYR A 335 8.12 13.34 -10.47
C TYR A 335 8.74 13.73 -9.11
N ALA A 336 9.56 14.77 -9.10
CA ALA A 336 10.17 15.29 -7.88
C ALA A 336 9.10 15.78 -6.88
N ALA A 337 8.06 16.48 -7.33
CA ALA A 337 6.96 16.95 -6.49
C ALA A 337 6.16 15.77 -5.89
N GLY A 338 5.90 14.72 -6.70
CA GLY A 338 5.25 13.50 -6.22
C GLY A 338 6.05 12.78 -5.15
N ILE A 339 7.37 12.64 -5.33
CA ILE A 339 8.29 12.06 -4.33
C ILE A 339 8.43 12.96 -3.11
N PHE A 340 8.46 14.28 -3.29
CA PHE A 340 8.48 15.22 -2.16
C PHE A 340 7.21 15.08 -1.29
N HIS A 341 6.05 14.96 -1.93
CA HIS A 341 4.82 14.72 -1.19
C HIS A 341 4.81 13.34 -0.50
N LEU A 342 5.42 12.32 -1.09
CA LEU A 342 5.63 11.03 -0.45
C LEU A 342 6.49 11.15 0.82
N VAL A 343 7.59 11.89 0.79
CA VAL A 343 8.48 12.11 1.95
C VAL A 343 7.73 12.84 3.08
N THR A 344 7.09 13.97 2.77
CA THR A 344 6.34 14.74 3.77
C THR A 344 5.15 13.96 4.33
N HIS A 345 4.47 13.22 3.45
CA HIS A 345 3.38 12.31 3.82
C HIS A 345 3.83 11.23 4.79
N ALA A 346 5.00 10.64 4.58
CA ALA A 346 5.54 9.62 5.49
C ALA A 346 5.64 10.14 6.93
N PHE A 347 6.02 11.40 7.13
CA PHE A 347 6.15 12.01 8.45
C PHE A 347 4.79 12.26 9.10
N PHE A 348 3.94 13.08 8.49
CA PHE A 348 2.67 13.43 9.12
C PHE A 348 1.69 12.25 9.16
N LYS A 349 1.77 11.30 8.24
CA LYS A 349 0.86 10.16 8.24
C LYS A 349 1.24 9.12 9.30
N ALA A 350 2.53 8.83 9.48
CA ALA A 350 2.98 8.02 10.59
C ALA A 350 2.57 8.65 11.92
N LEU A 351 2.74 9.97 12.07
CA LEU A 351 2.31 10.71 13.25
C LEU A 351 0.80 10.57 13.51
N LEU A 352 -0.04 10.73 12.49
CA LEU A 352 -1.50 10.61 12.63
C LEU A 352 -1.92 9.20 13.05
N PHE A 353 -1.36 8.15 12.42
CA PHE A 353 -1.70 6.78 12.77
C PHE A 353 -1.17 6.39 14.16
N LEU A 354 0.05 6.74 14.49
CA LEU A 354 0.60 6.44 15.81
C LEU A 354 -0.11 7.26 16.90
N GLY A 355 -0.47 8.52 16.62
CA GLY A 355 -1.30 9.34 17.52
C GLY A 355 -2.69 8.74 17.74
N ALA A 356 -3.35 8.28 16.65
CA ALA A 356 -4.61 7.52 16.79
C ALA A 356 -4.39 6.22 17.59
N GLY A 357 -3.23 5.56 17.41
CA GLY A 357 -2.83 4.42 18.23
C GLY A 357 -2.72 4.76 19.71
N SER A 358 -2.13 5.90 20.07
CA SER A 358 -2.06 6.36 21.47
C SER A 358 -3.44 6.61 22.05
N VAL A 359 -4.36 7.23 21.28
CA VAL A 359 -5.77 7.42 21.71
C VAL A 359 -6.46 6.08 21.93
N ILE A 360 -6.37 5.16 20.98
CA ILE A 360 -6.98 3.82 21.07
C ILE A 360 -6.41 3.05 22.25
N HIS A 361 -5.09 3.10 22.46
CA HIS A 361 -4.42 2.43 23.58
C HIS A 361 -4.94 2.94 24.95
N ALA A 362 -5.04 4.26 25.11
CA ALA A 362 -5.58 4.86 26.33
C ALA A 362 -7.04 4.46 26.59
N LEU A 363 -7.89 4.47 25.54
CA LEU A 363 -9.28 4.05 25.64
C LEU A 363 -9.42 2.55 25.92
N HIS A 364 -8.63 1.70 25.28
CA HIS A 364 -8.62 0.25 25.56
C HIS A 364 -8.26 -0.04 27.01
N HIS A 365 -7.23 0.65 27.54
CA HIS A 365 -6.85 0.49 28.93
C HIS A 365 -7.99 0.91 29.87
N ALA A 366 -8.64 2.05 29.61
CA ALA A 366 -9.78 2.53 30.40
C ALA A 366 -10.99 1.58 30.33
N TYR A 367 -11.37 1.12 29.14
CA TYR A 367 -12.47 0.18 28.93
C TYR A 367 -12.21 -1.19 29.55
N HIS A 368 -10.97 -1.67 29.49
CA HIS A 368 -10.59 -2.93 30.15
C HIS A 368 -10.70 -2.81 31.69
N ALA A 369 -10.22 -1.71 32.26
CA ALA A 369 -10.29 -1.46 33.70
C ALA A 369 -11.72 -1.36 34.22
N THR A 370 -12.67 -0.87 33.41
CA THR A 370 -14.10 -0.71 33.80
C THR A 370 -15.00 -1.81 33.25
N HIS A 371 -14.46 -2.82 32.54
CA HIS A 371 -15.21 -3.87 31.85
C HIS A 371 -16.24 -3.32 30.84
N SER A 372 -15.99 -2.14 30.27
CA SER A 372 -16.80 -1.56 29.20
C SER A 372 -16.59 -2.29 27.88
N ARG A 373 -17.65 -2.39 27.06
CA ARG A 373 -17.63 -3.02 25.73
C ARG A 373 -17.73 -1.99 24.59
N GLU A 374 -17.54 -0.71 24.90
CA GLU A 374 -17.60 0.35 23.91
C GLU A 374 -16.40 0.25 22.92
N ASP A 375 -16.62 0.66 21.69
CA ASP A 375 -15.59 0.65 20.66
C ASP A 375 -14.62 1.82 20.86
N ALA A 376 -13.35 1.51 21.12
CA ALA A 376 -12.27 2.47 21.29
C ALA A 376 -11.84 3.17 19.99
N GLN A 377 -12.31 2.73 18.83
CA GLN A 377 -11.99 3.34 17.53
C GLN A 377 -13.07 4.34 17.08
N ASP A 378 -14.28 4.29 17.66
CA ASP A 378 -15.37 5.17 17.28
C ASP A 378 -15.26 6.55 17.94
N MET A 379 -15.08 7.60 17.11
CA MET A 379 -14.95 8.99 17.57
C MET A 379 -16.16 9.50 18.34
N ARG A 380 -17.33 8.87 18.20
CA ARG A 380 -18.53 9.21 18.98
C ARG A 380 -18.39 8.86 20.46
N ASN A 381 -17.53 7.89 20.78
CA ASN A 381 -17.20 7.49 22.16
C ASN A 381 -16.02 8.27 22.74
N MET A 382 -15.43 9.22 22.00
CA MET A 382 -14.29 10.06 22.40
C MET A 382 -14.79 11.44 22.89
N GLY A 383 -13.90 12.42 22.91
CA GLY A 383 -14.17 13.82 23.24
C GLY A 383 -13.45 14.28 24.49
N GLY A 384 -13.03 15.54 24.50
CA GLY A 384 -12.33 16.14 25.64
C GLY A 384 -10.98 15.50 25.99
N LEU A 385 -10.44 14.65 25.12
CA LEU A 385 -9.22 13.85 25.40
C LEU A 385 -7.95 14.71 25.46
N ALA A 386 -7.96 15.95 24.98
CA ALA A 386 -6.79 16.84 25.03
C ALA A 386 -6.25 17.05 26.45
N ARG A 387 -7.12 16.99 27.48
CA ARG A 387 -6.72 17.15 28.88
C ARG A 387 -5.95 15.93 29.42
N HIS A 388 -6.27 14.74 28.91
CA HIS A 388 -5.68 13.47 29.35
C HIS A 388 -4.48 13.06 28.47
N LEU A 389 -4.47 13.50 27.21
CA LEU A 389 -3.48 13.17 26.19
C LEU A 389 -2.88 14.45 25.56
N PRO A 390 -2.22 15.33 26.32
CA PRO A 390 -1.79 16.65 25.85
C PRO A 390 -0.73 16.57 24.74
N TRP A 391 0.26 15.68 24.85
CA TRP A 391 1.29 15.47 23.85
C TRP A 391 0.69 14.90 22.57
N THR A 392 -0.08 13.83 22.66
CA THR A 392 -0.75 13.22 21.52
C THR A 392 -1.66 14.20 20.80
N SER A 393 -2.45 15.00 21.54
CA SER A 393 -3.36 16.01 20.96
C SER A 393 -2.59 17.09 20.21
N THR A 394 -1.55 17.67 20.82
CA THR A 394 -0.74 18.73 20.19
C THR A 394 -0.07 18.23 18.93
N LEU A 395 0.57 17.07 18.97
CA LEU A 395 1.28 16.50 17.84
C LEU A 395 0.35 16.08 16.70
N MET A 396 -0.85 15.56 17.03
CA MET A 396 -1.88 15.29 16.01
C MET A 396 -2.43 16.58 15.36
N TRP A 397 -2.50 17.72 16.09
CA TRP A 397 -2.81 19.00 15.49
C TRP A 397 -1.70 19.45 14.51
N VAL A 398 -0.42 19.29 14.87
CA VAL A 398 0.71 19.56 13.97
C VAL A 398 0.55 18.75 12.66
N ALA A 399 0.29 17.45 12.78
CA ALA A 399 0.09 16.60 11.59
C ALA A 399 -1.18 16.97 10.81
N THR A 400 -2.24 17.39 11.48
CA THR A 400 -3.49 17.85 10.85
C THR A 400 -3.28 19.12 10.04
N LEU A 401 -2.53 20.08 10.55
CA LEU A 401 -2.16 21.30 9.80
C LEU A 401 -1.24 20.98 8.63
N ALA A 402 -0.30 20.02 8.83
CA ALA A 402 0.58 19.57 7.76
C ALA A 402 -0.21 18.91 6.61
N ILE A 403 -1.09 17.95 6.89
CA ILE A 403 -1.88 17.28 5.85
C ILE A 403 -2.93 18.21 5.22
N ALA A 404 -3.43 19.22 5.94
CA ALA A 404 -4.32 20.23 5.39
C ALA A 404 -3.60 21.16 4.39
N GLY A 405 -2.27 21.26 4.44
CA GLY A 405 -1.50 22.13 3.57
C GLY A 405 -1.45 23.57 4.06
N ILE A 406 -1.39 23.76 5.37
CA ILE A 406 -1.25 25.08 5.99
C ILE A 406 0.24 25.45 6.12
N PRO A 407 0.68 26.66 5.71
CA PRO A 407 2.04 27.14 5.96
C PRO A 407 2.30 27.29 7.48
N PRO A 408 3.51 27.00 7.99
CA PRO A 408 4.74 26.60 7.29
C PRO A 408 4.96 25.08 7.27
N PHE A 409 3.93 24.26 7.52
CA PHE A 409 4.06 22.82 7.64
C PHE A 409 4.42 22.13 6.31
N ALA A 410 5.06 20.98 6.40
CA ALA A 410 5.67 20.27 5.27
C ALA A 410 4.71 19.96 4.11
N GLY A 411 3.45 19.63 4.42
CA GLY A 411 2.45 19.31 3.40
C GLY A 411 1.99 20.48 2.53
N PHE A 412 2.19 21.72 2.99
CA PHE A 412 1.92 22.91 2.17
C PHE A 412 2.79 22.93 0.92
N PHE A 413 4.11 22.90 1.09
CA PHE A 413 5.07 23.00 -0.01
C PHE A 413 4.89 21.87 -1.03
N SER A 414 4.66 20.65 -0.55
CA SER A 414 4.55 19.48 -1.43
C SER A 414 3.24 19.41 -2.20
N LYS A 415 2.11 19.82 -1.60
CA LYS A 415 0.82 19.88 -2.30
C LYS A 415 0.77 20.99 -3.33
N ASP A 416 1.28 22.14 -2.96
CA ASP A 416 1.32 23.30 -3.84
C ASP A 416 2.11 23.01 -5.12
N ALA A 417 3.27 22.37 -5.00
CA ALA A 417 4.07 21.92 -6.14
C ALA A 417 3.31 20.98 -7.09
N ILE A 418 2.51 20.04 -6.55
CA ILE A 418 1.69 19.14 -7.35
C ILE A 418 0.55 19.89 -8.06
N LEU A 419 -0.15 20.75 -7.34
CA LEU A 419 -1.28 21.51 -7.90
C LEU A 419 -0.82 22.51 -8.95
N SER A 420 0.30 23.20 -8.74
CA SER A 420 0.91 24.10 -9.72
C SER A 420 1.29 23.36 -11.00
N ALA A 421 1.94 22.19 -10.88
CA ALA A 421 2.30 21.35 -12.03
C ALA A 421 1.08 20.84 -12.82
N ALA A 422 -0.01 20.49 -12.13
CA ALA A 422 -1.24 20.09 -12.81
C ALA A 422 -1.90 21.28 -13.54
N PHE A 423 -1.90 22.47 -12.90
CA PHE A 423 -2.46 23.68 -13.48
C PHE A 423 -1.72 24.11 -14.74
N SER A 424 -0.37 24.09 -14.74
CA SER A 424 0.46 24.51 -15.88
C SER A 424 0.16 23.73 -17.17
N LEU A 425 -0.27 22.49 -17.05
CA LEU A 425 -0.66 21.65 -18.21
C LEU A 425 -2.04 21.98 -18.77
N GLY A 426 -2.83 22.82 -18.07
CA GLY A 426 -4.15 23.27 -18.51
C GLY A 426 -4.11 24.03 -19.84
N ASP A 427 -3.04 24.77 -20.11
CA ASP A 427 -2.81 25.48 -21.37
C ASP A 427 -2.54 24.52 -22.54
N VAL A 428 -2.02 23.31 -22.27
CA VAL A 428 -1.84 22.25 -23.28
C VAL A 428 -3.17 21.57 -23.59
N HIS A 429 -3.93 21.24 -22.55
CA HIS A 429 -5.23 20.59 -22.70
C HIS A 429 -6.15 20.92 -21.52
N PRO A 430 -7.38 21.45 -21.75
CA PRO A 430 -8.28 21.91 -20.70
C PRO A 430 -8.65 20.88 -19.63
N LEU A 431 -8.51 19.58 -19.92
CA LEU A 431 -8.76 18.49 -18.97
C LEU A 431 -7.88 18.60 -17.71
N TRP A 432 -6.67 19.18 -17.82
CA TRP A 432 -5.77 19.36 -16.68
C TRP A 432 -6.30 20.39 -15.66
N TYR A 433 -7.05 21.39 -16.10
CA TYR A 433 -7.77 22.28 -15.19
C TYR A 433 -8.82 21.53 -14.37
N VAL A 434 -9.48 20.51 -14.95
CA VAL A 434 -10.41 19.64 -14.20
C VAL A 434 -9.65 18.81 -13.15
N TYR A 435 -8.48 18.27 -13.50
CA TYR A 435 -7.65 17.53 -12.55
C TYR A 435 -7.16 18.42 -11.41
N TRP A 436 -6.71 19.62 -11.73
CA TRP A 436 -6.35 20.63 -10.73
C TRP A 436 -7.53 20.99 -9.82
N LEU A 437 -8.70 21.23 -10.37
CA LEU A 437 -9.91 21.57 -9.62
C LEU A 437 -10.31 20.42 -8.67
N LEU A 438 -10.27 19.16 -9.12
CA LEU A 438 -10.53 18.00 -8.26
C LEU A 438 -9.52 17.93 -7.10
N GLY A 439 -8.24 18.21 -7.36
CA GLY A 439 -7.22 18.33 -6.34
C GLY A 439 -7.53 19.46 -5.35
N LEU A 440 -7.90 20.63 -5.82
CA LEU A 440 -8.23 21.78 -4.97
C LEU A 440 -9.46 21.48 -4.08
N LEU A 441 -10.50 20.88 -4.63
CA LEU A 441 -11.68 20.44 -3.87
C LEU A 441 -11.34 19.37 -2.85
N ALA A 442 -10.46 18.43 -3.20
CA ALA A 442 -9.97 17.43 -2.25
C ALA A 442 -9.17 18.07 -1.10
N ALA A 443 -8.45 19.20 -1.33
CA ALA A 443 -7.76 19.94 -0.28
C ALA A 443 -8.76 20.57 0.71
N LEU A 444 -9.84 21.18 0.21
CA LEU A 444 -10.95 21.70 1.03
C LEU A 444 -11.51 20.61 1.95
N LEU A 445 -11.87 19.47 1.36
CA LEU A 445 -12.44 18.35 2.09
C LEU A 445 -11.44 17.75 3.09
N THR A 446 -10.14 17.70 2.73
CA THR A 446 -9.07 17.23 3.61
C THR A 446 -8.99 18.08 4.87
N ALA A 447 -8.94 19.40 4.72
CA ALA A 447 -8.90 20.33 5.84
C ALA A 447 -10.15 20.20 6.72
N PHE A 448 -11.31 20.00 6.12
CA PHE A 448 -12.57 19.84 6.84
C PHE A 448 -12.60 18.51 7.65
N TYR A 449 -12.36 17.33 7.01
CA TYR A 449 -12.51 16.08 7.72
C TYR A 449 -11.39 15.83 8.74
N MET A 450 -10.20 16.37 8.54
CA MET A 450 -9.12 16.28 9.53
C MET A 450 -9.42 17.16 10.74
N THR A 451 -9.93 18.38 10.53
CA THR A 451 -10.41 19.22 11.64
C THR A 451 -11.58 18.56 12.39
N ARG A 452 -12.51 17.92 11.67
CA ARG A 452 -13.59 17.12 12.27
C ARG A 452 -13.05 16.01 13.16
N LEU A 453 -12.05 15.26 12.70
CA LEU A 453 -11.41 14.21 13.49
C LEU A 453 -10.85 14.79 14.79
N MET A 454 -10.13 15.91 14.74
CA MET A 454 -9.54 16.55 15.90
C MET A 454 -10.61 17.06 16.87
N LEU A 455 -11.67 17.70 16.37
CA LEU A 455 -12.76 18.22 17.18
C LEU A 455 -13.48 17.09 17.93
N TYR A 456 -13.80 15.99 17.25
CA TYR A 456 -14.57 14.91 17.85
C TYR A 456 -13.76 14.02 18.79
N THR A 457 -12.45 13.95 18.60
CA THR A 457 -11.54 13.16 19.44
C THR A 457 -11.09 13.94 20.68
N PHE A 458 -10.62 15.18 20.50
CA PHE A 458 -9.89 15.89 21.54
C PHE A 458 -10.66 17.04 22.19
N HIS A 459 -11.71 17.53 21.56
CA HIS A 459 -12.48 18.67 22.03
C HIS A 459 -13.93 18.29 22.40
N GLY A 460 -14.67 19.26 22.97
CA GLY A 460 -16.03 19.05 23.46
C GLY A 460 -16.08 18.23 24.75
N PRO A 461 -17.28 17.77 25.17
CA PRO A 461 -17.46 16.97 26.37
C PRO A 461 -16.86 15.57 26.18
N ASN A 462 -16.36 15.03 27.29
CA ASN A 462 -15.89 13.64 27.32
C ASN A 462 -17.09 12.68 27.23
N ARG A 463 -17.03 11.75 26.28
CA ARG A 463 -18.06 10.75 26.01
C ARG A 463 -17.59 9.32 26.26
N THR A 464 -16.37 9.14 26.81
CA THR A 464 -15.85 7.81 27.18
C THR A 464 -16.59 7.18 28.34
N GLY A 465 -17.13 7.99 29.25
CA GLY A 465 -17.78 7.59 30.50
C GLY A 465 -17.07 8.19 31.70
N GLU A 466 -17.83 8.42 32.80
CA GLU A 466 -17.27 9.02 34.02
C GLU A 466 -16.23 8.11 34.69
N ARG A 467 -16.50 6.81 34.76
CA ARG A 467 -15.58 5.82 35.34
C ARG A 467 -14.34 5.63 34.48
N GLU A 468 -14.52 5.56 33.19
CA GLU A 468 -13.47 5.37 32.18
C GLU A 468 -12.53 6.56 32.16
N SER A 469 -13.06 7.78 32.31
CA SER A 469 -12.24 9.01 32.26
C SER A 469 -11.16 9.08 33.34
N ALA A 470 -11.36 8.42 34.47
CA ALA A 470 -10.38 8.34 35.56
C ALA A 470 -9.17 7.48 35.24
N HIS A 471 -9.26 6.61 34.24
CA HIS A 471 -8.20 5.71 33.81
C HIS A 471 -7.48 6.20 32.51
N LEU A 472 -7.88 7.35 31.97
CA LEU A 472 -7.24 7.93 30.80
C LEU A 472 -5.93 8.61 31.18
N HIS A 473 -4.84 8.24 30.51
CA HIS A 473 -3.52 8.86 30.66
C HIS A 473 -2.72 8.77 29.38
N GLU A 474 -1.72 9.64 29.26
CA GLU A 474 -0.77 9.63 28.15
C GLU A 474 0.04 8.32 28.13
N GLY A 475 0.36 7.83 26.94
CA GLY A 475 1.17 6.64 26.77
C GLY A 475 2.61 6.82 27.25
N PRO A 476 3.36 5.71 27.48
CA PRO A 476 4.75 5.76 27.91
C PRO A 476 5.63 6.46 26.86
N TRP A 477 6.85 6.91 27.27
CA TRP A 477 7.79 7.60 26.40
C TRP A 477 8.17 6.81 25.14
N LEU A 478 8.17 5.48 25.20
CA LEU A 478 8.35 4.61 24.03
C LEU A 478 7.27 4.84 22.94
N MET A 479 6.10 5.34 23.32
CA MET A 479 5.04 5.71 22.37
C MET A 479 5.09 7.20 22.02
N THR A 480 5.23 8.08 23.02
CA THR A 480 5.21 9.54 22.79
C THR A 480 6.48 10.07 22.13
N GLY A 481 7.65 9.48 22.41
CA GLY A 481 8.93 9.88 21.80
C GLY A 481 8.93 9.84 20.26
N PRO A 482 8.54 8.73 19.62
CA PRO A 482 8.36 8.68 18.17
C PRO A 482 7.41 9.73 17.61
N LEU A 483 6.31 10.06 18.32
CA LEU A 483 5.38 11.12 17.90
C LEU A 483 6.06 12.49 17.88
N VAL A 484 6.91 12.80 18.89
CA VAL A 484 7.66 14.07 18.96
C VAL A 484 8.61 14.20 17.77
N VAL A 485 9.36 13.13 17.44
CA VAL A 485 10.28 13.14 16.29
C VAL A 485 9.52 13.34 14.99
N LEU A 486 8.43 12.61 14.78
CA LEU A 486 7.60 12.74 13.58
C LEU A 486 6.92 14.12 13.50
N GLY A 487 6.54 14.70 14.65
CA GLY A 487 6.03 16.07 14.76
C GLY A 487 7.04 17.10 14.27
N ALA A 488 8.28 17.00 14.77
CA ALA A 488 9.37 17.87 14.31
C ALA A 488 9.62 17.73 12.79
N LEU A 489 9.62 16.50 12.26
CA LEU A 489 9.78 16.25 10.83
C LEU A 489 8.58 16.74 10.01
N SER A 490 7.35 16.72 10.56
CA SER A 490 6.15 17.27 9.90
C SER A 490 6.18 18.80 9.79
N VAL A 491 6.94 19.48 10.64
CA VAL A 491 7.21 20.92 10.53
C VAL A 491 8.39 21.16 9.60
N ALA A 492 9.54 20.56 9.91
CA ALA A 492 10.82 20.86 9.24
C ALA A 492 10.94 20.24 7.83
N GLY A 493 10.22 19.14 7.55
CA GLY A 493 10.34 18.39 6.29
C GLY A 493 10.00 19.20 5.04
N GLY A 494 9.25 20.31 5.17
CA GLY A 494 9.00 21.26 4.09
C GLY A 494 10.25 21.98 3.58
N ALA A 495 11.24 22.16 4.45
CA ALA A 495 12.50 22.83 4.10
C ALA A 495 13.33 22.05 3.07
N LEU A 496 13.04 20.76 2.84
CA LEU A 496 13.70 19.94 1.81
C LEU A 496 13.47 20.44 0.38
N ASN A 497 12.37 21.16 0.13
CA ASN A 497 12.06 21.65 -1.21
C ASN A 497 11.20 22.93 -1.15
N VAL A 498 11.82 24.01 -0.70
CA VAL A 498 11.15 25.33 -0.65
C VAL A 498 11.25 25.99 -2.04
N PRO A 499 10.13 26.34 -2.68
CA PRO A 499 10.14 26.95 -4.00
C PRO A 499 10.90 28.27 -4.05
N ALA A 500 11.45 28.62 -5.22
CA ALA A 500 12.11 29.89 -5.48
C ALA A 500 11.20 31.08 -5.19
N LEU A 501 9.88 30.94 -5.34
CA LEU A 501 8.85 31.90 -4.96
C LEU A 501 9.02 32.44 -3.52
N PHE A 502 9.46 31.58 -2.59
CA PHE A 502 9.74 31.95 -1.19
C PHE A 502 11.23 32.20 -0.94
N ARG A 503 12.02 32.47 -1.99
CA ARG A 503 13.49 32.60 -1.93
C ARG A 503 14.18 31.39 -1.32
N GLY A 504 13.58 30.21 -1.45
CA GLY A 504 14.11 28.96 -0.96
C GLY A 504 14.97 28.24 -1.99
N HIS A 505 15.48 27.07 -1.58
CA HIS A 505 16.22 26.17 -2.43
C HIS A 505 15.45 24.85 -2.59
N ALA A 506 15.17 24.46 -3.82
CA ALA A 506 14.49 23.22 -4.16
C ALA A 506 15.48 22.02 -4.09
N TRP A 507 15.99 21.73 -2.88
CA TRP A 507 17.09 20.77 -2.67
C TRP A 507 16.73 19.36 -3.14
N LEU A 508 15.54 18.89 -2.83
CA LEU A 508 15.11 17.55 -3.23
C LEU A 508 14.90 17.45 -4.75
N GLU A 509 14.40 18.49 -5.39
CA GLU A 509 14.24 18.54 -6.84
C GLU A 509 15.61 18.46 -7.54
N HIS A 510 16.57 19.30 -7.13
CA HIS A 510 17.96 19.25 -7.62
C HIS A 510 18.63 17.89 -7.33
N TRP A 511 18.35 17.32 -6.14
CA TRP A 511 18.85 15.99 -5.80
C TRP A 511 18.32 14.90 -6.74
N LEU A 512 17.05 14.97 -7.14
CA LEU A 512 16.40 13.98 -8.01
C LEU A 512 16.65 14.22 -9.50
N GLU A 513 17.22 15.36 -9.88
CA GLU A 513 17.46 15.74 -11.28
C GLU A 513 18.20 14.65 -12.08
N PRO A 514 19.27 14.00 -11.59
CA PRO A 514 19.95 12.95 -12.37
C PRO A 514 19.03 11.77 -12.75
N VAL A 515 18.05 11.44 -11.92
CA VAL A 515 17.07 10.37 -12.18
C VAL A 515 15.99 10.82 -13.18
N THR A 516 15.59 12.08 -13.14
CA THR A 516 14.47 12.61 -13.94
C THR A 516 14.90 13.33 -15.21
N ALA A 517 16.21 13.58 -15.39
CA ALA A 517 16.76 14.39 -16.48
C ALA A 517 16.35 13.92 -17.90
N VAL A 518 16.27 12.60 -18.12
CA VAL A 518 15.84 12.07 -19.43
C VAL A 518 14.37 12.36 -19.67
N ALA A 519 13.52 12.11 -18.68
CA ALA A 519 12.08 12.37 -18.77
C ALA A 519 11.79 13.87 -18.96
N THR A 520 12.51 14.74 -18.22
CA THR A 520 12.37 16.19 -18.34
C THR A 520 12.77 16.71 -19.73
N ARG A 521 13.81 16.12 -20.35
CA ARG A 521 14.19 16.43 -21.73
C ARG A 521 13.13 15.99 -22.75
N LEU A 522 12.51 14.83 -22.52
CA LEU A 522 11.44 14.32 -23.40
C LEU A 522 10.14 15.10 -23.25
N ARG A 523 9.86 15.60 -22.04
CA ARG A 523 8.67 16.38 -21.71
C ARG A 523 9.04 17.53 -20.75
N PRO A 524 9.49 18.66 -21.28
CA PRO A 524 9.86 19.83 -20.48
C PRO A 524 8.70 20.32 -19.61
N ALA A 525 9.02 20.76 -18.40
CA ALA A 525 8.07 21.42 -17.53
C ALA A 525 7.63 22.77 -18.14
N ILE A 526 6.38 23.11 -17.96
CA ILE A 526 5.84 24.42 -18.38
C ILE A 526 6.02 25.40 -17.22
N GLU A 527 6.75 26.47 -17.47
CA GLU A 527 6.93 27.53 -16.48
C GLU A 527 5.63 28.30 -16.26
N VAL A 528 5.26 28.47 -15.00
CA VAL A 528 4.10 29.26 -14.60
C VAL A 528 4.55 30.69 -14.32
N PRO A 529 3.87 31.72 -14.84
CA PRO A 529 4.19 33.10 -14.53
C PRO A 529 4.07 33.39 -13.03
N LEU A 530 5.01 34.18 -12.47
CA LEU A 530 5.09 34.48 -11.04
C LEU A 530 3.78 34.96 -10.42
N GLY A 531 3.01 35.80 -11.15
CA GLY A 531 1.69 36.23 -10.68
C GLY A 531 0.66 35.14 -10.57
N THR A 532 0.71 34.15 -11.48
CA THR A 532 -0.15 32.96 -11.44
C THR A 532 0.26 32.04 -10.30
N GLU A 533 1.56 31.84 -10.07
CA GLU A 533 2.04 31.04 -8.93
C GLU A 533 1.52 31.59 -7.59
N TRP A 534 1.64 32.92 -7.36
CA TRP A 534 1.07 33.53 -6.15
C TRP A 534 -0.43 33.31 -6.04
N THR A 535 -1.14 33.41 -7.16
CA THR A 535 -2.60 33.20 -7.19
C THR A 535 -2.95 31.75 -6.79
N LEU A 536 -2.19 30.76 -7.28
CA LEU A 536 -2.39 29.34 -6.95
C LEU A 536 -2.12 29.08 -5.47
N VAL A 537 -1.02 29.62 -4.94
CA VAL A 537 -0.68 29.52 -3.51
C VAL A 537 -1.77 30.13 -2.63
N ILE A 538 -2.22 31.34 -2.95
CA ILE A 538 -3.28 32.02 -2.18
C ILE A 538 -4.58 31.22 -2.26
N ALA A 539 -4.94 30.70 -3.43
CA ALA A 539 -6.14 29.88 -3.61
C ALA A 539 -6.06 28.58 -2.78
N ALA A 540 -4.92 27.89 -2.79
CA ALA A 540 -4.71 26.65 -2.02
C ALA A 540 -4.82 26.90 -0.50
N VAL A 541 -4.17 27.96 0.00
CA VAL A 541 -4.24 28.35 1.42
C VAL A 541 -5.65 28.80 1.82
N ALA A 542 -6.31 29.61 0.99
CA ALA A 542 -7.67 30.06 1.25
C ALA A 542 -8.65 28.89 1.31
N VAL A 543 -8.54 27.92 0.40
CA VAL A 543 -9.38 26.72 0.37
C VAL A 543 -9.14 25.84 1.60
N ALA A 544 -7.89 25.65 2.02
CA ALA A 544 -7.58 24.91 3.24
C ALA A 544 -8.12 25.62 4.50
N ALA A 545 -7.95 26.96 4.58
CA ALA A 545 -8.49 27.77 5.67
C ALA A 545 -10.03 27.72 5.71
N LEU A 546 -10.69 27.78 4.55
CA LEU A 546 -12.14 27.61 4.44
C LEU A 546 -12.61 26.25 4.93
N GLY A 547 -11.86 25.18 4.65
CA GLY A 547 -12.15 23.84 5.15
C GLY A 547 -12.09 23.77 6.67
N ILE A 548 -11.02 24.31 7.28
CA ILE A 548 -10.86 24.38 8.74
C ILE A 548 -11.98 25.24 9.36
N PHE A 549 -12.18 26.45 8.85
CA PHE A 549 -13.20 27.38 9.35
C PHE A 549 -14.60 26.78 9.24
N GLY A 550 -14.91 26.16 8.08
CA GLY A 550 -16.16 25.45 7.87
C GLY A 550 -16.38 24.34 8.90
N ALA A 551 -15.37 23.55 9.19
CA ALA A 551 -15.45 22.51 10.22
C ALA A 551 -15.68 23.11 11.61
N LEU A 552 -14.95 24.17 11.99
CA LEU A 552 -15.11 24.83 13.30
C LEU A 552 -16.49 25.48 13.49
N ARG A 553 -17.15 25.93 12.40
CA ARG A 553 -18.46 26.57 12.46
C ARG A 553 -19.63 25.61 12.36
N LEU A 554 -19.50 24.58 11.52
CA LEU A 554 -20.59 23.67 11.22
C LEU A 554 -20.66 22.46 12.16
N LEU A 555 -19.51 22.08 12.75
CA LEU A 555 -19.45 20.92 13.66
C LEU A 555 -19.59 21.38 15.11
N ARG A 556 -20.44 20.67 15.83
CA ARG A 556 -20.73 20.92 17.25
C ARG A 556 -20.39 19.67 18.07
N PRO A 557 -19.18 19.57 18.60
CA PRO A 557 -18.78 18.43 19.43
C PRO A 557 -19.67 18.24 20.66
N GLU A 558 -20.28 19.33 21.13
CA GLU A 558 -21.19 19.36 22.31
C GLU A 558 -22.50 18.61 22.07
N GLU A 559 -22.98 18.58 20.81
CA GLU A 559 -24.21 17.91 20.42
C GLU A 559 -24.01 16.45 20.05
N LEU A 560 -22.75 15.98 19.98
CA LEU A 560 -22.43 14.61 19.60
C LEU A 560 -22.75 13.64 20.76
N VAL A 561 -23.50 12.60 20.43
CA VAL A 561 -23.86 11.54 21.38
C VAL A 561 -23.02 10.29 21.19
N PRO A 562 -22.81 9.47 22.25
CA PRO A 562 -22.11 8.19 22.15
C PRO A 562 -22.67 7.28 21.05
N ALA A 563 -21.84 6.39 20.51
CA ALA A 563 -22.19 5.53 19.37
C ALA A 563 -23.48 4.73 19.60
N ARG A 564 -23.69 4.20 20.81
CA ARG A 564 -24.88 3.43 21.21
C ARG A 564 -26.19 4.21 21.15
N LEU A 565 -26.15 5.54 21.28
CA LEU A 565 -27.32 6.43 21.27
C LEU A 565 -27.47 7.17 19.94
N ALA A 566 -26.49 7.07 19.05
CA ALA A 566 -26.47 7.82 17.81
C ALA A 566 -27.54 7.33 16.83
N PRO A 567 -28.28 8.23 16.17
CA PRO A 567 -29.25 7.85 15.16
C PRO A 567 -28.54 7.27 13.91
N ALA A 568 -29.27 6.40 13.19
CA ALA A 568 -28.76 5.86 11.94
C ALA A 568 -28.60 6.97 10.88
N GLU A 569 -27.51 6.92 10.12
CA GLU A 569 -27.25 7.84 9.01
C GLU A 569 -28.34 7.73 7.92
N ARG A 570 -28.80 8.88 7.38
CA ARG A 570 -29.89 8.97 6.40
C ARG A 570 -29.48 9.83 5.19
N GLY A 571 -30.16 9.66 4.08
CA GLY A 571 -29.97 10.47 2.86
C GLY A 571 -28.54 10.46 2.36
N PHE A 572 -28.02 11.61 1.96
CA PHE A 572 -26.66 11.76 1.42
C PHE A 572 -25.57 11.37 2.44
N ALA A 573 -25.80 11.61 3.73
CA ALA A 573 -24.87 11.19 4.78
C ALA A 573 -24.71 9.66 4.83
N ARG A 574 -25.81 8.90 4.62
CA ARG A 574 -25.76 7.43 4.52
C ARG A 574 -24.98 6.97 3.28
N LEU A 575 -25.11 7.67 2.14
CA LEU A 575 -24.35 7.35 0.92
C LEU A 575 -22.83 7.44 1.17
N LEU A 576 -22.38 8.53 1.80
CA LEU A 576 -20.96 8.72 2.13
C LEU A 576 -20.49 7.72 3.21
N TRP A 577 -21.30 7.48 4.23
CA TRP A 577 -20.99 6.50 5.28
C TRP A 577 -20.88 5.08 4.70
N LYS A 578 -21.75 4.72 3.73
CA LYS A 578 -21.72 3.47 2.97
C LYS A 578 -20.72 3.49 1.81
N LYS A 579 -19.78 4.45 1.78
CA LYS A 579 -18.66 4.48 0.81
C LYS A 579 -19.14 4.45 -0.65
N TRP A 580 -20.22 5.15 -0.96
CA TRP A 580 -20.87 5.14 -2.28
C TRP A 580 -21.36 3.76 -2.73
N TYR A 581 -21.52 2.83 -1.80
CA TYR A 581 -21.89 1.44 -2.05
C TYR A 581 -20.93 0.69 -3.01
N VAL A 582 -19.67 1.10 -3.10
CA VAL A 582 -18.70 0.47 -4.03
C VAL A 582 -18.41 -0.97 -3.64
N ASP A 583 -18.29 -1.27 -2.33
CA ASP A 583 -18.09 -2.64 -1.87
C ASP A 583 -19.26 -3.54 -2.25
N GLU A 584 -20.50 -3.05 -2.10
CA GLU A 584 -21.72 -3.77 -2.46
C GLU A 584 -21.84 -3.96 -3.98
N ILE A 585 -21.45 -2.94 -4.78
CA ILE A 585 -21.41 -3.04 -6.25
C ILE A 585 -20.39 -4.11 -6.69
N TYR A 586 -19.20 -4.13 -6.10
CA TYR A 586 -18.17 -5.13 -6.42
C TYR A 586 -18.59 -6.53 -5.97
N ASP A 587 -19.23 -6.65 -4.81
CA ASP A 587 -19.79 -7.92 -4.35
C ASP A 587 -20.82 -8.46 -5.36
N PHE A 588 -21.76 -7.62 -5.79
CA PHE A 588 -22.83 -8.00 -6.72
C PHE A 588 -22.31 -8.31 -8.13
N LEU A 589 -21.42 -7.46 -8.69
CA LEU A 589 -20.98 -7.58 -10.08
C LEU A 589 -19.84 -8.57 -10.29
N LEU A 590 -18.96 -8.74 -9.29
CA LEU A 590 -17.73 -9.51 -9.44
C LEU A 590 -17.67 -10.70 -8.48
N VAL A 591 -17.79 -10.45 -7.16
CA VAL A 591 -17.51 -11.50 -6.16
C VAL A 591 -18.54 -12.63 -6.22
N ARG A 592 -19.83 -12.30 -6.13
CA ARG A 592 -20.90 -13.32 -6.17
C ARG A 592 -20.93 -14.13 -7.46
N PRO A 593 -20.84 -13.54 -8.67
CA PRO A 593 -20.78 -14.33 -9.90
C PRO A 593 -19.56 -15.26 -9.97
N LEU A 594 -18.37 -14.79 -9.53
CA LEU A 594 -17.16 -15.62 -9.52
C LEU A 594 -17.26 -16.75 -8.50
N VAL A 595 -17.79 -16.48 -7.30
CA VAL A 595 -18.02 -17.52 -6.28
C VAL A 595 -19.07 -18.52 -6.75
N TRP A 596 -20.15 -18.07 -7.39
CA TRP A 596 -21.17 -18.95 -7.99
C TRP A 596 -20.56 -19.82 -9.09
N LEU A 597 -19.81 -19.22 -10.03
CA LEU A 597 -19.12 -19.97 -11.09
C LEU A 597 -18.17 -21.03 -10.50
N SER A 598 -17.36 -20.66 -9.53
CA SER A 598 -16.42 -21.56 -8.86
C SER A 598 -17.14 -22.71 -8.17
N ARG A 599 -18.21 -22.41 -7.42
CA ARG A 599 -18.90 -23.39 -6.58
C ARG A 599 -19.87 -24.28 -7.36
N GLU A 600 -20.73 -23.68 -8.17
CA GLU A 600 -21.83 -24.44 -8.82
C GLU A 600 -21.38 -25.06 -10.14
N VAL A 601 -20.56 -24.34 -10.94
CA VAL A 601 -20.12 -24.84 -12.25
C VAL A 601 -18.82 -25.62 -12.12
N LEU A 602 -17.73 -25.00 -11.62
CA LEU A 602 -16.43 -25.69 -11.62
C LEU A 602 -16.39 -26.85 -10.62
N TRP A 603 -16.74 -26.60 -9.37
CA TRP A 603 -16.66 -27.63 -8.33
C TRP A 603 -17.77 -28.66 -8.45
N LYS A 604 -19.07 -28.28 -8.32
CA LYS A 604 -20.16 -29.25 -8.26
C LYS A 604 -20.43 -29.93 -9.60
N THR A 605 -20.42 -29.17 -10.70
CA THR A 605 -20.78 -29.73 -12.02
C THR A 605 -19.59 -30.39 -12.69
N ILE A 606 -18.43 -29.71 -12.78
CA ILE A 606 -17.26 -30.22 -13.48
C ILE A 606 -16.50 -31.22 -12.60
N ASP A 607 -16.00 -30.83 -11.43
CA ASP A 607 -15.18 -31.72 -10.61
C ASP A 607 -15.99 -32.90 -10.07
N LEU A 608 -17.03 -32.64 -9.26
CA LEU A 608 -17.79 -33.71 -8.62
C LEU A 608 -18.70 -34.47 -9.61
N GLY A 609 -19.34 -33.77 -10.55
CA GLY A 609 -20.29 -34.38 -11.49
C GLY A 609 -19.61 -35.08 -12.65
N LEU A 610 -18.79 -34.33 -13.41
CA LEU A 610 -18.21 -34.85 -14.67
C LEU A 610 -16.93 -35.64 -14.39
N ILE A 611 -15.96 -35.08 -13.68
CA ILE A 611 -14.66 -35.73 -13.48
C ILE A 611 -14.83 -36.93 -12.51
N ASP A 612 -15.25 -36.67 -11.28
CA ASP A 612 -15.36 -37.72 -10.27
C ASP A 612 -16.57 -38.65 -10.53
N GLY A 613 -17.71 -38.08 -10.84
CA GLY A 613 -18.94 -38.83 -11.01
C GLY A 613 -19.00 -39.65 -12.31
N ALA A 614 -18.92 -39.02 -13.46
CA ALA A 614 -18.97 -39.67 -14.75
C ALA A 614 -17.63 -40.28 -15.17
N GLY A 615 -16.54 -39.58 -15.04
CA GLY A 615 -15.20 -40.06 -15.43
C GLY A 615 -14.70 -41.19 -14.51
N VAL A 616 -14.36 -40.87 -13.28
CA VAL A 616 -13.73 -41.83 -12.36
C VAL A 616 -14.70 -42.92 -11.90
N ASN A 617 -15.80 -42.51 -11.25
CA ASN A 617 -16.77 -43.46 -10.69
C ASN A 617 -17.57 -44.14 -11.79
N GLY A 618 -17.87 -43.43 -12.91
CA GLY A 618 -18.54 -44.03 -14.09
C GLY A 618 -17.70 -45.12 -14.74
N ALA A 619 -16.39 -44.86 -14.95
CA ALA A 619 -15.46 -45.91 -15.46
C ALA A 619 -15.34 -47.10 -14.51
N ALA A 620 -15.27 -46.85 -13.21
CA ALA A 620 -15.25 -47.89 -12.20
C ALA A 620 -16.50 -48.75 -12.21
N ARG A 621 -17.68 -48.11 -12.29
CA ARG A 621 -19.00 -48.81 -12.42
C ARG A 621 -19.06 -49.60 -13.72
N LEU A 622 -18.63 -49.03 -14.84
CA LEU A 622 -18.58 -49.76 -16.12
C LEU A 622 -17.70 -51.00 -16.03
N SER A 623 -16.51 -50.87 -15.43
CA SER A 623 -15.63 -51.99 -15.20
C SER A 623 -16.25 -53.09 -14.30
N GLN A 624 -16.98 -52.65 -13.26
CA GLN A 624 -17.73 -53.59 -12.40
C GLN A 624 -18.85 -54.34 -13.17
N VAL A 625 -19.62 -53.59 -13.99
CA VAL A 625 -20.67 -54.16 -14.82
C VAL A 625 -20.09 -55.12 -15.84
N LEU A 626 -19.03 -54.75 -16.54
CA LEU A 626 -18.36 -55.63 -17.49
C LEU A 626 -17.77 -56.87 -16.79
N GLY A 627 -17.18 -56.70 -15.62
CA GLY A 627 -16.68 -57.79 -14.78
C GLY A 627 -17.81 -58.75 -14.34
N TRP A 628 -18.97 -58.18 -13.94
CA TRP A 628 -20.14 -58.97 -13.57
C TRP A 628 -20.73 -59.71 -14.78
N VAL A 629 -20.85 -59.09 -15.93
CA VAL A 629 -21.30 -59.77 -17.18
C VAL A 629 -20.29 -60.85 -17.55
N GLY A 630 -18.98 -60.52 -17.56
CA GLY A 630 -17.91 -61.49 -17.86
C GLY A 630 -17.92 -62.73 -16.91
N SER A 631 -18.14 -62.50 -15.61
CA SER A 631 -18.23 -63.58 -14.64
C SER A 631 -19.42 -64.52 -14.88
N ARG A 632 -20.51 -64.04 -15.47
CA ARG A 632 -21.64 -64.89 -15.81
C ARG A 632 -21.41 -65.75 -17.05
N LEU A 633 -20.47 -65.40 -17.91
CA LEU A 633 -20.04 -66.23 -19.04
C LEU A 633 -19.22 -67.43 -18.55
N GLN A 634 -18.64 -67.33 -17.35
CA GLN A 634 -17.94 -68.45 -16.71
C GLN A 634 -18.94 -69.28 -15.88
N THR A 635 -19.59 -70.24 -16.50
CA THR A 635 -20.60 -71.09 -15.86
C THR A 635 -20.00 -72.15 -14.89
N GLY A 636 -18.69 -72.37 -14.91
CA GLY A 636 -18.01 -73.39 -14.14
C GLY A 636 -18.29 -74.83 -14.64
N GLN A 637 -19.15 -75.01 -15.64
CA GLN A 637 -19.50 -76.28 -16.21
C GLN A 637 -18.52 -76.67 -17.33
N LEU A 638 -17.67 -77.64 -17.10
CA LEU A 638 -16.66 -78.12 -18.06
C LEU A 638 -17.28 -78.45 -19.42
N GLY A 639 -18.47 -79.09 -19.46
CA GLY A 639 -19.18 -79.41 -20.71
C GLY A 639 -19.50 -78.18 -21.57
N PHE A 640 -19.88 -77.08 -20.96
CA PHE A 640 -20.16 -75.82 -21.69
C PHE A 640 -18.89 -75.25 -22.36
N TYR A 641 -17.75 -75.27 -21.67
CA TYR A 641 -16.49 -74.80 -22.25
C TYR A 641 -16.00 -75.69 -23.38
N VAL A 642 -16.21 -77.02 -23.25
CA VAL A 642 -15.86 -77.97 -24.32
C VAL A 642 -16.72 -77.73 -25.58
N VAL A 643 -18.01 -77.49 -25.42
CA VAL A 643 -18.90 -77.15 -26.56
C VAL A 643 -18.52 -75.85 -27.22
N LEU A 644 -18.19 -74.79 -26.42
CA LEU A 644 -17.71 -73.52 -26.94
C LEU A 644 -16.37 -73.65 -27.67
N PHE A 645 -15.44 -74.42 -27.10
CA PHE A 645 -14.13 -74.66 -27.72
C PHE A 645 -14.28 -75.42 -29.04
N VAL A 646 -15.07 -76.52 -29.08
CA VAL A 646 -15.35 -77.28 -30.28
C VAL A 646 -16.06 -76.42 -31.33
N GLY A 647 -17.05 -75.64 -30.91
CA GLY A 647 -17.73 -74.68 -31.80
C GLY A 647 -16.77 -73.62 -32.36
N GLY A 648 -15.86 -73.07 -31.58
CA GLY A 648 -14.80 -72.18 -32.02
C GLY A 648 -13.87 -72.78 -33.03
N VAL A 649 -13.41 -74.03 -32.75
CA VAL A 649 -12.55 -74.77 -33.70
C VAL A 649 -13.28 -75.05 -34.99
N LEU A 650 -14.53 -75.45 -34.97
CA LEU A 650 -15.35 -75.67 -36.18
C LEU A 650 -15.55 -74.37 -36.98
N ALA A 651 -15.75 -73.26 -36.28
CA ALA A 651 -15.89 -71.98 -36.94
C ALA A 651 -14.58 -71.54 -37.65
N VAL A 652 -13.40 -71.72 -36.98
CA VAL A 652 -12.11 -71.45 -37.56
C VAL A 652 -11.84 -72.38 -38.75
N LEU A 653 -12.14 -73.69 -38.62
CA LEU A 653 -11.98 -74.65 -39.76
C LEU A 653 -12.93 -74.32 -40.90
N TRP A 654 -14.15 -73.89 -40.63
CA TRP A 654 -15.07 -73.39 -41.67
C TRP A 654 -14.51 -72.21 -42.43
N THR A 655 -13.90 -71.24 -41.74
CA THR A 655 -13.32 -70.07 -42.38
C THR A 655 -12.03 -70.39 -43.13
N ALA A 656 -11.28 -71.43 -42.72
CA ALA A 656 -10.04 -71.88 -43.38
C ALA A 656 -10.26 -72.76 -44.59
N VAL A 657 -11.44 -73.40 -44.75
CA VAL A 657 -11.82 -74.27 -45.87
C VAL A 657 -12.57 -73.47 -46.97
N ARG A 658 -13.04 -72.29 -46.64
CA ARG A 658 -13.53 -71.31 -47.63
C ARG A 658 -12.39 -70.45 -48.14
#